data_96f7d1ce0d3b2a286617a8a45c9d7555
#
_entry.id   96f7d1ce0d3b2a286617a8a45c9d7555
#
_cell.length_a   1.000
_cell.length_b   1.000
_cell.length_c   1.000
_cell.angle_alpha   90.00
_cell.angle_beta   90.00
_cell.angle_gamma   90.00
#
_symmetry.space_group_name_H-M   'P 1'
#
loop_
_entity.id
_entity.type
_entity.pdbx_description
1 polymer ?
#
loop_
_entity_poly.entity_id
_entity_poly.type
_entity_poly.pdbx_seq_one_letter_code
_entity_poly.pdbx_strand_id
1 'polypeptide(L)'
;MENPPQIVQQILFALDRLGDSNGHHEYEKICFAFGRRRISMNLLPATGPVSAGGDQGRDSESFWSNLPNELAGTSAHLALVSSQRVVVACTIQKTGLPTKIRSDLRSITGQGTSVARVIYFTVASVPVATRHELINEAQDAHGIELEIFDGPGLAEQLADPDLYWIAAEYLRLPSSLAPQRPANEAPLPAWYLRDRDYWRARSEPGRTMGDLVSLRDILRHATFHEEAMGDIGDWIATLREFLTEDGSPDVQMRAKYEIAVATLRGTGTLHAADPLMRDFFEKIKDSNDDLSLLEDAVVLLQYGYGARLRGHTDILMEDLDAWYETLRGQISTALAASPYPNAEAALLAIDARLAFFPAYPDNTPERIEGLVAPKESMRQVLDAYENDEPVPSPSGPIPLRNLNGGMLALKALVRRLPSAPVFPIEHTAELFEMLTLSVADHPLYTEIRDGLDQAVGRIDGDAAKAERAHARAMKFLESNQLIRALAEVHEAKIGWRHGETLEESIPMMLLAASIYEQLGLFFAAKLHAYAAAVAARSAQQTDLRRYIPQAIAVAAINDSKAGNWCSSSRLLRVAFMAQNAYAEDPTNLDRHGYLADALQCEMFAFLIARDFALEYEPTLRATAQELGTEQLLDDLAPQVAEEDGWTVEAVIAGLDRQGRGRPFSDAGHTRAQRWSAFGADWTVRCANTRRDVLAAERLISAIQVIQVELAYTDPVWLPAKVDVEVKIDGVPEGQGESCERLPDNEASRWIVHLVPAEHLIEEQLLPDVVSAASSIFIENSLLDLPQFMELVHGAFSRGLGHKLSGGRPYDEAANFLSDDDYLGFAQLPLGIAGAGTAFEPTTVHPELIGRTDLSKWYDRDEALASIQRRYDRMMPIGRLTIPRLAADPVAGRVLRELREEGWLDWHLMMAITNILGNARPGWEGFRLYQDSPIADRERAAILMRREELDTDPPLPIEAFTRERLLQALEFTGLLTVPSYGLHVNASTPNVKAILEVLRRRFNFDRDDVDHSPFLT
;
A
#
# COMPACT_ATOMS: atom_id res chain seq x y z
N MET A 1 -32.70 -16.96 -21.12
CA MET A 1 -31.93 -17.58 -22.22
C MET A 1 -31.60 -16.45 -23.18
N GLU A 2 -30.39 -15.98 -23.17
CA GLU A 2 -29.97 -14.93 -24.11
C GLU A 2 -29.65 -15.57 -25.47
N ASN A 3 -30.09 -14.91 -26.53
CA ASN A 3 -29.90 -15.34 -27.90
C ASN A 3 -28.44 -15.10 -28.33
N PRO A 4 -27.74 -15.97 -29.08
CA PRO A 4 -26.38 -15.74 -29.57
C PRO A 4 -26.10 -14.33 -30.08
N PRO A 5 -26.98 -13.65 -30.83
CA PRO A 5 -26.79 -12.25 -31.19
C PRO A 5 -26.71 -11.27 -30.02
N GLN A 6 -27.30 -11.56 -28.87
CA GLN A 6 -27.22 -10.70 -27.69
C GLN A 6 -25.85 -10.84 -26.99
N ILE A 7 -25.30 -12.06 -26.95
CA ILE A 7 -23.96 -12.33 -26.45
C ILE A 7 -22.90 -11.59 -27.26
N VAL A 8 -22.98 -11.68 -28.60
CA VAL A 8 -22.11 -10.96 -29.52
C VAL A 8 -22.16 -9.44 -29.28
N GLN A 9 -23.37 -8.90 -29.07
CA GLN A 9 -23.53 -7.48 -28.78
C GLN A 9 -22.93 -7.08 -27.43
N GLN A 10 -23.06 -7.91 -26.40
CA GLN A 10 -22.45 -7.68 -25.09
C GLN A 10 -20.93 -7.69 -25.17
N ILE A 11 -20.37 -8.67 -25.89
CA ILE A 11 -18.92 -8.74 -26.13
C ILE A 11 -18.44 -7.51 -26.90
N LEU A 12 -19.16 -7.14 -27.98
CA LEU A 12 -18.81 -5.97 -28.79
C LEU A 12 -18.85 -4.68 -27.96
N PHE A 13 -19.89 -4.53 -27.13
CA PHE A 13 -19.99 -3.38 -26.22
C PHE A 13 -18.83 -3.36 -25.21
N ALA A 14 -18.46 -4.51 -24.65
CA ALA A 14 -17.33 -4.60 -23.72
C ALA A 14 -15.98 -4.31 -24.40
N LEU A 15 -15.77 -4.79 -25.65
CA LEU A 15 -14.60 -4.44 -26.45
C LEU A 15 -14.55 -2.94 -26.77
N ASP A 16 -15.69 -2.33 -27.06
CA ASP A 16 -15.78 -0.89 -27.33
C ASP A 16 -15.45 -0.09 -26.06
N ARG A 17 -15.88 -0.55 -24.88
CA ARG A 17 -15.49 0.05 -23.59
C ARG A 17 -13.99 -0.04 -23.32
N LEU A 18 -13.30 -1.12 -23.70
CA LEU A 18 -11.83 -1.16 -23.58
C LEU A 18 -11.17 -0.02 -24.38
N GLY A 19 -11.70 0.27 -25.56
CA GLY A 19 -11.26 1.42 -26.35
C GLY A 19 -11.49 2.77 -25.67
N ASP A 20 -12.55 2.91 -24.90
CA ASP A 20 -12.91 4.14 -24.19
C ASP A 20 -12.20 4.29 -22.83
N SER A 21 -11.92 3.16 -22.16
CA SER A 21 -11.27 3.09 -20.85
C SER A 21 -9.76 2.85 -20.91
N ASN A 22 -9.17 2.92 -22.09
CA ASN A 22 -7.75 2.65 -22.31
C ASN A 22 -7.28 1.24 -21.89
N GLY A 23 -8.13 0.25 -22.00
CA GLY A 23 -7.86 -1.15 -21.68
C GLY A 23 -6.95 -1.85 -22.70
N HIS A 24 -5.80 -1.23 -22.99
CA HIS A 24 -4.84 -1.73 -23.99
C HIS A 24 -4.31 -3.12 -23.60
N HIS A 25 -3.95 -3.30 -22.34
CA HIS A 25 -3.38 -4.56 -21.85
C HIS A 25 -4.37 -5.71 -21.86
N GLU A 26 -5.61 -5.47 -21.47
CA GLU A 26 -6.68 -6.47 -21.55
C GLU A 26 -6.92 -6.85 -23.01
N TYR A 27 -6.88 -5.86 -23.90
CA TYR A 27 -7.04 -6.11 -25.33
C TYR A 27 -5.89 -6.95 -25.90
N GLU A 28 -4.65 -6.65 -25.57
CA GLU A 28 -3.47 -7.48 -25.92
C GLU A 28 -3.62 -8.92 -25.43
N LYS A 29 -4.02 -9.12 -24.18
CA LYS A 29 -4.26 -10.47 -23.62
C LYS A 29 -5.36 -11.22 -24.38
N ILE A 30 -6.45 -10.54 -24.74
CA ILE A 30 -7.52 -11.10 -25.56
C ILE A 30 -6.98 -11.53 -26.93
N CYS A 31 -6.27 -10.63 -27.62
CA CYS A 31 -5.70 -10.89 -28.94
C CYS A 31 -4.67 -12.03 -28.91
N PHE A 32 -3.84 -12.07 -27.88
CA PHE A 32 -2.86 -13.15 -27.67
C PHE A 32 -3.53 -14.49 -27.38
N ALA A 33 -4.49 -14.54 -26.44
CA ALA A 33 -5.24 -15.76 -26.12
C ALA A 33 -6.01 -16.29 -27.34
N PHE A 34 -6.68 -15.41 -28.08
CA PHE A 34 -7.34 -15.72 -29.32
C PHE A 34 -6.35 -16.24 -30.37
N GLY A 35 -5.23 -15.51 -30.58
CA GLY A 35 -4.19 -15.87 -31.55
C GLY A 35 -3.63 -17.25 -31.30
N ARG A 36 -3.36 -17.61 -30.05
CA ARG A 36 -2.90 -18.94 -29.68
C ARG A 36 -3.95 -20.03 -29.92
N ARG A 37 -5.23 -19.72 -29.88
CA ARG A 37 -6.31 -20.68 -30.06
C ARG A 37 -6.74 -20.86 -31.52
N ARG A 38 -6.69 -19.78 -32.33
CA ARG A 38 -7.24 -19.77 -33.70
C ARG A 38 -6.19 -19.63 -34.78
N ILE A 39 -5.00 -19.12 -34.45
CA ILE A 39 -3.98 -18.74 -35.46
C ILE A 39 -2.73 -19.61 -35.33
N SER A 40 -2.01 -19.50 -34.22
CA SER A 40 -0.78 -20.27 -34.04
C SER A 40 -0.45 -20.45 -32.58
N MET A 41 -0.20 -21.67 -32.15
CA MET A 41 0.08 -22.01 -30.75
C MET A 41 1.49 -21.62 -30.29
N ASN A 42 2.42 -21.43 -31.23
CA ASN A 42 3.79 -21.03 -30.94
C ASN A 42 3.97 -19.49 -30.91
N LEU A 43 2.91 -18.75 -30.61
CA LEU A 43 3.00 -17.32 -30.35
C LEU A 43 3.58 -17.08 -28.93
N LEU A 44 4.50 -16.14 -28.86
CA LEU A 44 5.02 -15.56 -27.61
C LEU A 44 4.74 -14.06 -27.60
N PRO A 45 4.45 -13.44 -26.46
CA PRO A 45 4.44 -11.98 -26.36
C PRO A 45 5.81 -11.46 -26.81
N ALA A 46 5.81 -10.43 -27.67
CA ALA A 46 7.05 -9.86 -28.21
C ALA A 46 7.78 -9.02 -27.14
N THR A 47 6.99 -8.33 -26.30
CA THR A 47 7.43 -7.63 -25.11
C THR A 47 6.27 -7.67 -24.10
N GLY A 48 6.54 -7.38 -22.84
CA GLY A 48 5.46 -7.02 -21.92
C GLY A 48 4.79 -5.71 -22.38
N PRO A 49 3.64 -5.32 -21.82
CA PRO A 49 2.87 -4.17 -22.25
C PRO A 49 3.70 -2.89 -22.11
N VAL A 50 4.17 -2.36 -23.23
CA VAL A 50 4.98 -1.14 -23.30
C VAL A 50 4.13 -0.02 -23.89
N SER A 51 3.70 0.91 -23.07
CA SER A 51 2.88 2.07 -23.47
C SER A 51 3.61 3.09 -24.38
N ALA A 52 4.88 2.88 -24.75
CA ALA A 52 5.70 3.86 -25.45
C ALA A 52 6.49 3.33 -26.65
N GLY A 53 5.96 2.41 -27.45
CA GLY A 53 6.48 2.12 -28.79
C GLY A 53 7.86 1.42 -28.85
N GLY A 54 8.27 0.68 -27.81
CA GLY A 54 9.49 -0.09 -27.79
C GLY A 54 9.41 -1.47 -28.49
N ASP A 55 8.20 -1.92 -28.82
CA ASP A 55 7.86 -3.23 -29.40
C ASP A 55 7.96 -3.32 -30.93
N GLN A 56 8.33 -2.23 -31.57
CA GLN A 56 8.36 -2.13 -33.03
C GLN A 56 6.99 -2.41 -33.71
N GLY A 57 5.89 -2.26 -32.99
CA GLY A 57 4.53 -2.56 -33.41
C GLY A 57 4.19 -4.06 -33.42
N ARG A 58 4.89 -4.85 -32.58
CA ARG A 58 4.68 -6.30 -32.47
C ARG A 58 4.24 -6.64 -31.05
N ASP A 59 2.97 -6.95 -30.85
CA ASP A 59 2.45 -7.37 -29.54
C ASP A 59 2.78 -8.84 -29.25
N SER A 60 2.80 -9.69 -30.26
CA SER A 60 3.35 -11.04 -30.16
C SER A 60 3.92 -11.55 -31.50
N GLU A 61 4.84 -12.49 -31.42
CA GLU A 61 5.41 -13.12 -32.61
C GLU A 61 5.62 -14.63 -32.40
N SER A 62 5.60 -15.41 -33.51
CA SER A 62 5.83 -16.85 -33.43
C SER A 62 7.32 -17.14 -33.25
N PHE A 63 7.62 -18.04 -32.31
CA PHE A 63 9.01 -18.58 -32.21
C PHE A 63 9.26 -19.67 -33.26
N TRP A 64 10.53 -19.86 -33.61
CA TRP A 64 10.93 -20.89 -34.54
C TRP A 64 10.64 -22.28 -33.98
N SER A 65 9.90 -23.09 -34.73
CA SER A 65 9.67 -24.49 -34.41
C SER A 65 10.34 -25.38 -35.49
N ASN A 66 11.27 -26.23 -35.07
CA ASN A 66 11.89 -27.23 -35.91
C ASN A 66 11.06 -28.51 -36.07
N LEU A 67 9.79 -28.50 -35.63
CA LEU A 67 8.91 -29.64 -35.77
C LEU A 67 8.48 -29.77 -37.23
N PRO A 68 8.74 -30.90 -37.89
CA PRO A 68 8.26 -31.15 -39.25
C PRO A 68 6.73 -31.13 -39.26
N ASN A 69 6.15 -30.47 -40.26
CA ASN A 69 4.67 -30.40 -40.42
C ASN A 69 3.99 -31.78 -40.62
N GLU A 70 4.76 -32.90 -40.71
CA GLU A 70 4.28 -34.23 -41.07
C GLU A 70 4.73 -35.33 -40.11
N LEU A 71 4.77 -35.06 -38.80
CA LEU A 71 4.93 -36.16 -37.85
C LEU A 71 3.61 -36.94 -37.75
N ALA A 72 3.56 -38.13 -38.33
CA ALA A 72 2.45 -39.06 -38.14
C ALA A 72 2.30 -39.35 -36.64
N GLY A 73 1.12 -39.07 -36.08
CA GLY A 73 0.84 -39.26 -34.65
C GLY A 73 1.06 -38.05 -33.73
N THR A 74 1.35 -36.87 -34.27
CA THR A 74 1.34 -35.63 -33.49
C THR A 74 -0.09 -35.25 -33.09
N SER A 75 -0.28 -34.70 -31.87
CA SER A 75 -1.56 -34.20 -31.43
C SER A 75 -2.01 -33.06 -32.32
N ALA A 76 -3.35 -32.82 -32.38
CA ALA A 76 -3.94 -31.66 -33.06
C ALA A 76 -3.32 -30.32 -32.60
N HIS A 77 -2.75 -30.29 -31.44
CA HIS A 77 -2.01 -29.19 -30.83
C HIS A 77 -0.76 -28.78 -31.62
N LEU A 78 -0.01 -29.75 -32.16
CA LEU A 78 1.18 -29.52 -32.98
C LEU A 78 0.82 -29.12 -34.41
N ALA A 79 -0.37 -29.47 -34.90
CA ALA A 79 -0.85 -29.09 -36.23
C ALA A 79 -1.15 -27.58 -36.38
N LEU A 80 -1.29 -26.86 -35.28
CA LEU A 80 -1.50 -25.41 -35.26
C LEU A 80 -0.21 -24.59 -35.10
N VAL A 81 0.95 -25.25 -35.12
CA VAL A 81 2.25 -24.55 -35.03
C VAL A 81 2.59 -23.99 -36.40
N SER A 82 2.76 -22.68 -36.51
CA SER A 82 3.22 -22.07 -37.75
C SER A 82 4.71 -22.29 -37.99
N SER A 83 5.07 -22.82 -39.16
CA SER A 83 6.46 -22.88 -39.65
C SER A 83 6.95 -21.56 -40.23
N GLN A 84 6.03 -20.61 -40.52
CA GLN A 84 6.31 -19.26 -40.99
C GLN A 84 6.24 -18.28 -39.81
N ARG A 85 6.99 -17.18 -39.91
CA ARG A 85 6.93 -16.12 -38.90
C ARG A 85 5.64 -15.35 -39.01
N VAL A 86 4.84 -15.46 -37.96
CA VAL A 86 3.60 -14.71 -37.77
C VAL A 86 3.83 -13.67 -36.69
N VAL A 87 3.37 -12.46 -36.96
CA VAL A 87 3.33 -11.35 -35.98
C VAL A 87 1.87 -11.01 -35.73
N VAL A 88 1.54 -10.81 -34.46
CA VAL A 88 0.26 -10.26 -34.04
C VAL A 88 0.49 -8.82 -33.60
N ALA A 89 -0.37 -7.92 -34.07
CA ALA A 89 -0.42 -6.52 -33.66
C ALA A 89 -1.85 -6.15 -33.32
N CYS A 90 -2.07 -5.33 -32.31
CA CYS A 90 -3.39 -4.90 -31.91
C CYS A 90 -3.46 -3.38 -31.62
N THR A 91 -4.68 -2.84 -31.67
CA THR A 91 -4.90 -1.44 -31.32
C THR A 91 -6.32 -1.23 -30.81
N ILE A 92 -6.45 -0.43 -29.77
CA ILE A 92 -7.75 0.07 -29.26
C ILE A 92 -8.16 1.40 -29.90
N GLN A 93 -7.33 1.96 -30.80
CA GLN A 93 -7.59 3.23 -31.45
C GLN A 93 -8.82 3.14 -32.38
N LYS A 94 -9.78 4.06 -32.21
CA LYS A 94 -11.04 4.09 -32.96
C LYS A 94 -11.01 5.03 -34.20
N THR A 95 -10.13 6.02 -34.19
CA THR A 95 -10.07 7.03 -35.25
C THR A 95 -8.72 6.99 -35.97
N GLY A 96 -8.69 7.31 -37.26
CA GLY A 96 -7.45 7.31 -38.06
C GLY A 96 -6.82 5.93 -38.26
N LEU A 97 -7.59 4.87 -38.06
CA LEU A 97 -7.16 3.46 -38.05
C LEU A 97 -6.36 3.06 -39.33
N PRO A 98 -6.73 3.40 -40.56
CA PRO A 98 -5.92 3.03 -41.74
C PRO A 98 -4.51 3.60 -41.68
N THR A 99 -4.36 4.83 -41.17
CA THR A 99 -3.04 5.47 -40.99
C THR A 99 -2.21 4.77 -39.94
N LYS A 100 -2.84 4.36 -38.83
CA LYS A 100 -2.20 3.60 -37.73
C LYS A 100 -1.73 2.26 -38.27
N ILE A 101 -2.58 1.46 -38.91
CA ILE A 101 -2.22 0.16 -39.50
C ILE A 101 -1.04 0.29 -40.48
N ARG A 102 -1.07 1.26 -41.38
CA ARG A 102 0.06 1.51 -42.31
C ARG A 102 1.37 1.88 -41.57
N SER A 103 1.26 2.60 -40.47
CA SER A 103 2.43 2.96 -39.64
C SER A 103 3.02 1.73 -38.98
N ASP A 104 2.15 0.88 -38.38
CA ASP A 104 2.59 -0.31 -37.70
C ASP A 104 3.19 -1.33 -38.66
N LEU A 105 2.55 -1.56 -39.81
CA LEU A 105 3.11 -2.42 -40.87
C LEU A 105 4.51 -1.97 -41.30
N ARG A 106 4.74 -0.67 -41.46
CA ARG A 106 6.06 -0.11 -41.75
C ARG A 106 7.06 -0.38 -40.64
N SER A 107 6.65 -0.25 -39.37
CA SER A 107 7.50 -0.57 -38.23
C SER A 107 7.85 -2.04 -38.20
N ILE A 108 6.85 -2.92 -38.31
CA ILE A 108 7.01 -4.39 -38.29
C ILE A 108 7.93 -4.89 -39.39
N THR A 109 7.79 -4.34 -40.59
CA THR A 109 8.57 -4.77 -41.77
C THR A 109 9.91 -4.05 -41.91
N GLY A 110 10.02 -2.84 -41.33
CA GLY A 110 11.24 -2.01 -41.45
C GLY A 110 12.34 -2.37 -40.43
N GLN A 111 12.02 -3.07 -39.39
CA GLN A 111 12.94 -3.40 -38.30
C GLN A 111 12.83 -4.88 -37.90
N GLY A 112 13.95 -5.47 -37.48
CA GLY A 112 13.98 -6.83 -36.99
C GLY A 112 14.00 -7.90 -38.08
N THR A 113 13.51 -9.10 -37.76
CA THR A 113 13.52 -10.28 -38.63
C THR A 113 12.35 -10.25 -39.62
N SER A 114 12.55 -10.84 -40.81
CA SER A 114 11.53 -10.91 -41.85
C SER A 114 10.26 -11.64 -41.36
N VAL A 115 9.11 -11.07 -41.66
CA VAL A 115 7.78 -11.56 -41.29
C VAL A 115 7.07 -12.03 -42.55
N ALA A 116 6.39 -13.16 -42.50
CA ALA A 116 5.59 -13.67 -43.60
C ALA A 116 4.11 -13.23 -43.52
N ARG A 117 3.58 -13.16 -42.29
CA ARG A 117 2.17 -12.88 -42.06
C ARG A 117 2.01 -11.95 -40.85
N VAL A 118 1.11 -10.98 -40.96
CA VAL A 118 0.69 -10.09 -39.87
C VAL A 118 -0.81 -10.28 -39.63
N ILE A 119 -1.17 -10.53 -38.38
CA ILE A 119 -2.55 -10.59 -37.92
C ILE A 119 -2.78 -9.31 -37.11
N TYR A 120 -3.69 -8.47 -37.58
CA TYR A 120 -3.97 -7.18 -36.97
C TYR A 120 -5.34 -7.17 -36.33
N PHE A 121 -5.38 -6.87 -35.03
CA PHE A 121 -6.61 -6.76 -34.25
C PHE A 121 -6.97 -5.30 -33.97
N THR A 122 -8.26 -4.98 -34.05
CA THR A 122 -8.76 -3.65 -33.67
C THR A 122 -10.16 -3.74 -33.07
N VAL A 123 -10.43 -2.91 -32.05
CA VAL A 123 -11.77 -2.77 -31.45
C VAL A 123 -12.75 -2.07 -32.40
N ALA A 124 -12.24 -1.25 -33.30
CA ALA A 124 -13.08 -0.51 -34.26
C ALA A 124 -13.52 -1.39 -35.44
N SER A 125 -14.66 -1.06 -36.01
CA SER A 125 -15.14 -1.70 -37.26
C SER A 125 -14.36 -1.20 -38.46
N VAL A 126 -13.90 -2.10 -39.32
CA VAL A 126 -13.17 -1.76 -40.55
C VAL A 126 -14.05 -2.03 -41.77
N PRO A 127 -14.43 -1.00 -42.56
CA PRO A 127 -15.20 -1.18 -43.79
C PRO A 127 -14.51 -2.17 -44.74
N VAL A 128 -15.30 -3.02 -45.39
CA VAL A 128 -14.78 -4.08 -46.26
C VAL A 128 -13.86 -3.51 -47.37
N ALA A 129 -14.21 -2.39 -47.97
CA ALA A 129 -13.36 -1.73 -48.97
C ALA A 129 -12.00 -1.31 -48.42
N THR A 130 -11.96 -0.72 -47.22
CA THR A 130 -10.73 -0.32 -46.53
C THR A 130 -9.91 -1.53 -46.14
N ARG A 131 -10.57 -2.61 -45.70
CA ARG A 131 -9.86 -3.87 -45.37
C ARG A 131 -9.16 -4.45 -46.56
N HIS A 132 -9.82 -4.53 -47.74
CA HIS A 132 -9.22 -5.02 -48.96
C HIS A 132 -8.12 -4.12 -49.46
N GLU A 133 -8.26 -2.79 -49.35
CA GLU A 133 -7.21 -1.83 -49.68
C GLU A 133 -5.94 -2.09 -48.86
N LEU A 134 -6.06 -2.19 -47.54
CA LEU A 134 -4.95 -2.43 -46.63
C LEU A 134 -4.28 -3.78 -46.89
N ILE A 135 -5.04 -4.83 -47.16
CA ILE A 135 -4.53 -6.17 -47.48
C ILE A 135 -3.70 -6.10 -48.78
N ASN A 136 -4.23 -5.48 -49.84
CA ASN A 136 -3.52 -5.35 -51.11
C ASN A 136 -2.24 -4.48 -50.93
N GLU A 137 -2.33 -3.38 -50.19
CA GLU A 137 -1.17 -2.52 -49.91
C GLU A 137 -0.08 -3.27 -49.14
N ALA A 138 -0.44 -4.12 -48.14
CA ALA A 138 0.48 -4.91 -47.38
C ALA A 138 1.22 -5.92 -48.27
N GLN A 139 0.52 -6.55 -49.18
CA GLN A 139 1.10 -7.47 -50.16
C GLN A 139 2.01 -6.74 -51.17
N ASP A 140 1.52 -5.64 -51.72
CA ASP A 140 2.23 -4.92 -52.80
C ASP A 140 3.47 -4.14 -52.26
N ALA A 141 3.36 -3.49 -51.10
CA ALA A 141 4.40 -2.64 -50.57
C ALA A 141 5.41 -3.38 -49.69
N HIS A 142 4.98 -4.45 -48.98
CA HIS A 142 5.78 -5.13 -47.99
C HIS A 142 6.00 -6.62 -48.25
N GLY A 143 5.26 -7.22 -49.19
CA GLY A 143 5.34 -8.64 -49.51
C GLY A 143 4.84 -9.59 -48.39
N ILE A 144 3.95 -9.10 -47.53
CA ILE A 144 3.41 -9.81 -46.40
C ILE A 144 1.91 -10.11 -46.57
N GLU A 145 1.47 -11.21 -45.99
CA GLU A 145 0.05 -11.53 -45.85
C GLU A 145 -0.53 -10.78 -44.64
N LEU A 146 -1.52 -9.94 -44.87
CA LEU A 146 -2.22 -9.23 -43.79
C LEU A 146 -3.62 -9.78 -43.59
N GLU A 147 -3.97 -10.09 -42.34
CA GLU A 147 -5.34 -10.42 -41.94
C GLU A 147 -5.79 -9.46 -40.85
N ILE A 148 -7.02 -8.94 -40.94
CA ILE A 148 -7.56 -7.95 -39.98
C ILE A 148 -8.81 -8.52 -39.33
N PHE A 149 -8.72 -8.66 -37.99
CA PHE A 149 -9.85 -8.94 -37.11
C PHE A 149 -10.34 -7.62 -36.51
N ASP A 150 -11.50 -7.16 -36.94
CA ASP A 150 -12.14 -5.97 -36.38
C ASP A 150 -13.06 -6.33 -35.21
N GLY A 151 -13.49 -5.31 -34.45
CA GLY A 151 -14.31 -5.51 -33.27
C GLY A 151 -15.54 -6.44 -33.46
N PRO A 152 -16.37 -6.20 -34.50
CA PRO A 152 -17.48 -7.10 -34.80
C PRO A 152 -17.05 -8.54 -35.10
N GLY A 153 -16.03 -8.73 -35.92
CA GLY A 153 -15.51 -10.05 -36.26
C GLY A 153 -14.90 -10.78 -35.07
N LEU A 154 -14.17 -10.07 -34.20
CA LEU A 154 -13.62 -10.63 -32.98
C LEU A 154 -14.73 -10.98 -31.98
N ALA A 155 -15.76 -10.13 -31.84
CA ALA A 155 -16.89 -10.40 -30.95
C ALA A 155 -17.69 -11.64 -31.34
N GLU A 156 -17.90 -11.88 -32.66
CA GLU A 156 -18.53 -13.10 -33.15
C GLU A 156 -17.71 -14.35 -32.78
N GLN A 157 -16.39 -14.29 -32.95
CA GLN A 157 -15.53 -15.43 -32.62
C GLN A 157 -15.45 -15.67 -31.10
N LEU A 158 -15.38 -14.63 -30.30
CA LEU A 158 -15.35 -14.74 -28.84
C LEU A 158 -16.69 -15.24 -28.26
N ALA A 159 -17.77 -15.14 -28.99
CA ALA A 159 -19.06 -15.72 -28.63
C ALA A 159 -19.14 -17.25 -28.87
N ASP A 160 -18.14 -17.85 -29.54
CA ASP A 160 -18.05 -19.30 -29.67
C ASP A 160 -17.90 -19.96 -28.29
N PRO A 161 -18.56 -21.08 -28.02
CA PRO A 161 -18.53 -21.76 -26.73
C PRO A 161 -17.13 -22.12 -26.22
N ASP A 162 -16.17 -22.34 -27.10
CA ASP A 162 -14.78 -22.69 -26.78
C ASP A 162 -13.86 -21.47 -26.61
N LEU A 163 -14.34 -20.28 -26.97
CA LEU A 163 -13.60 -19.03 -26.82
C LEU A 163 -14.25 -18.05 -25.84
N TYR A 164 -15.51 -18.28 -25.45
CA TYR A 164 -16.24 -17.37 -24.55
C TYR A 164 -15.50 -17.12 -23.23
N TRP A 165 -14.74 -18.08 -22.73
CA TRP A 165 -13.94 -17.91 -21.52
C TRP A 165 -12.96 -16.72 -21.61
N ILE A 166 -12.45 -16.38 -22.82
CA ILE A 166 -11.58 -15.21 -23.04
C ILE A 166 -12.35 -13.92 -22.78
N ALA A 167 -13.61 -13.87 -23.29
CA ALA A 167 -14.48 -12.73 -23.04
C ALA A 167 -14.90 -12.64 -21.57
N ALA A 168 -15.21 -13.76 -20.93
CA ALA A 168 -15.57 -13.79 -19.52
C ALA A 168 -14.43 -13.30 -18.63
N GLU A 169 -13.20 -13.74 -18.87
CA GLU A 169 -12.03 -13.41 -18.05
C GLU A 169 -11.55 -11.97 -18.26
N TYR A 170 -11.33 -11.57 -19.50
CA TYR A 170 -10.68 -10.26 -19.78
C TYR A 170 -11.68 -9.11 -19.98
N LEU A 171 -12.91 -9.39 -20.40
CA LEU A 171 -13.98 -8.40 -20.51
C LEU A 171 -14.91 -8.39 -19.28
N ARG A 172 -14.64 -9.26 -18.29
CA ARG A 172 -15.43 -9.40 -17.06
C ARG A 172 -16.92 -9.63 -17.34
N LEU A 173 -17.22 -10.43 -18.37
CA LEU A 173 -18.59 -10.78 -18.67
C LEU A 173 -19.06 -11.90 -17.75
N PRO A 174 -20.30 -11.83 -17.23
CA PRO A 174 -20.85 -12.86 -16.36
C PRO A 174 -20.85 -14.23 -17.02
N SER A 175 -20.48 -15.28 -16.28
CA SER A 175 -20.54 -16.66 -16.75
C SER A 175 -21.96 -17.10 -17.09
N SER A 176 -22.98 -16.45 -16.51
CA SER A 176 -24.39 -16.64 -16.85
C SER A 176 -24.76 -16.29 -18.29
N LEU A 177 -23.92 -15.47 -18.95
CA LEU A 177 -24.08 -15.14 -20.38
C LEU A 177 -23.40 -16.15 -21.31
N ALA A 178 -22.69 -17.13 -20.78
CA ALA A 178 -22.03 -18.14 -21.59
C ALA A 178 -23.02 -18.78 -22.59
N PRO A 179 -22.62 -18.91 -23.87
CA PRO A 179 -23.48 -19.46 -24.89
C PRO A 179 -23.97 -20.88 -24.49
N GLN A 180 -25.26 -21.06 -24.45
CA GLN A 180 -25.82 -22.38 -24.15
C GLN A 180 -25.52 -23.32 -25.30
N ARG A 181 -24.91 -24.44 -24.98
CA ARG A 181 -24.64 -25.50 -25.93
C ARG A 181 -26.00 -26.14 -26.37
N PRO A 182 -26.13 -26.57 -27.65
CA PRO A 182 -27.25 -27.38 -28.05
C PRO A 182 -27.40 -28.58 -27.14
N ALA A 183 -28.62 -28.94 -26.77
CA ALA A 183 -28.91 -30.00 -25.80
C ALA A 183 -28.36 -31.40 -26.18
N ASN A 184 -27.73 -31.54 -27.33
CA ASN A 184 -27.14 -32.77 -27.84
C ASN A 184 -25.61 -32.74 -27.96
N GLU A 185 -24.91 -31.65 -27.57
CA GLU A 185 -23.46 -31.61 -27.53
C GLU A 185 -22.96 -31.84 -26.09
N ALA A 186 -21.94 -32.69 -25.96
CA ALA A 186 -21.29 -32.89 -24.67
C ALA A 186 -20.78 -31.54 -24.10
N PRO A 187 -20.87 -31.32 -22.79
CA PRO A 187 -20.51 -30.07 -22.14
C PRO A 187 -19.01 -29.73 -22.23
N LEU A 188 -18.22 -30.54 -22.92
CA LEU A 188 -16.76 -30.41 -23.03
C LEU A 188 -16.34 -29.68 -24.30
N PRO A 189 -15.24 -28.87 -24.26
CA PRO A 189 -14.71 -28.17 -25.42
C PRO A 189 -14.39 -29.12 -26.60
N ALA A 190 -14.59 -28.64 -27.82
CA ALA A 190 -14.32 -29.45 -29.02
C ALA A 190 -12.88 -29.96 -29.11
N TRP A 191 -11.90 -29.11 -28.66
CA TRP A 191 -10.50 -29.53 -28.64
C TRP A 191 -10.26 -30.65 -27.61
N TYR A 192 -10.89 -30.60 -26.44
CA TYR A 192 -10.79 -31.63 -25.42
C TYR A 192 -11.36 -32.95 -25.91
N LEU A 193 -12.55 -32.91 -26.51
CA LEU A 193 -13.22 -34.11 -27.09
C LEU A 193 -12.34 -34.75 -28.19
N ARG A 194 -11.79 -33.93 -29.10
CA ARG A 194 -10.94 -34.39 -30.17
C ARG A 194 -9.64 -35.06 -29.64
N ASP A 195 -9.01 -34.42 -28.68
CA ASP A 195 -7.74 -34.90 -28.09
C ASP A 195 -8.04 -36.13 -27.21
N ARG A 196 -9.17 -36.17 -26.53
CA ARG A 196 -9.69 -37.34 -25.81
C ARG A 196 -9.88 -38.50 -26.75
N ASP A 197 -10.57 -38.31 -27.85
CA ASP A 197 -10.84 -39.37 -28.84
C ASP A 197 -9.55 -39.86 -29.50
N TYR A 198 -8.60 -38.96 -29.76
CA TYR A 198 -7.27 -39.33 -30.25
C TYR A 198 -6.53 -40.26 -29.28
N TRP A 199 -6.44 -39.89 -28.01
CA TRP A 199 -5.74 -40.67 -27.00
C TRP A 199 -6.43 -41.99 -26.70
N ARG A 200 -7.76 -42.05 -26.71
CA ARG A 200 -8.53 -43.29 -26.54
C ARG A 200 -8.47 -44.23 -27.75
N ALA A 201 -8.29 -43.71 -28.95
CA ALA A 201 -8.13 -44.52 -30.16
C ALA A 201 -6.69 -45.02 -30.39
N ARG A 202 -5.73 -44.50 -29.67
CA ARG A 202 -4.29 -44.81 -29.84
C ARG A 202 -4.01 -46.21 -29.31
N SER A 203 -3.39 -47.04 -30.14
CA SER A 203 -2.99 -48.42 -29.81
C SER A 203 -1.58 -48.52 -29.20
N GLU A 204 -0.76 -47.48 -29.40
CA GLU A 204 0.60 -47.43 -28.88
C GLU A 204 0.70 -46.57 -27.64
N PRO A 205 1.48 -46.99 -26.61
CA PRO A 205 1.67 -46.17 -25.41
C PRO A 205 2.44 -44.90 -25.71
N GLY A 206 2.11 -43.81 -25.01
CA GLY A 206 2.85 -42.57 -25.06
C GLY A 206 4.25 -42.74 -24.48
N ARG A 207 5.29 -42.23 -25.18
CA ARG A 207 6.68 -42.38 -24.75
C ARG A 207 7.54 -41.15 -24.90
N THR A 208 7.05 -40.16 -25.58
CA THR A 208 7.80 -38.93 -25.85
C THR A 208 7.41 -37.78 -24.93
N MET A 209 8.30 -36.78 -24.78
CA MET A 209 8.00 -35.57 -24.09
C MET A 209 6.81 -34.81 -24.72
N GLY A 210 6.69 -34.85 -26.06
CA GLY A 210 5.56 -34.27 -26.79
C GLY A 210 4.22 -34.94 -26.44
N ASP A 211 4.21 -36.26 -26.29
CA ASP A 211 3.02 -37.00 -25.83
C ASP A 211 2.65 -36.60 -24.41
N LEU A 212 3.65 -36.49 -23.52
CA LEU A 212 3.45 -36.05 -22.13
C LEU A 212 2.84 -34.64 -22.04
N VAL A 213 3.36 -33.70 -22.83
CA VAL A 213 2.85 -32.31 -22.88
C VAL A 213 1.41 -32.27 -23.37
N SER A 214 1.08 -33.08 -24.40
CA SER A 214 -0.30 -33.17 -24.92
C SER A 214 -1.25 -33.71 -23.86
N LEU A 215 -0.88 -34.78 -23.15
CA LEU A 215 -1.68 -35.35 -22.06
C LEU A 215 -1.82 -34.39 -20.87
N ARG A 216 -0.76 -33.67 -20.54
CA ARG A 216 -0.77 -32.69 -19.46
C ARG A 216 -1.88 -31.65 -19.65
N ASP A 217 -2.01 -31.11 -20.85
CA ASP A 217 -3.00 -30.04 -21.10
C ASP A 217 -4.43 -30.58 -20.98
N ILE A 218 -4.69 -31.81 -21.46
CA ILE A 218 -5.98 -32.47 -21.28
C ILE A 218 -6.26 -32.75 -19.80
N LEU A 219 -5.28 -33.29 -19.10
CA LEU A 219 -5.38 -33.63 -17.68
C LEU A 219 -5.63 -32.38 -16.81
N ARG A 220 -4.88 -31.29 -17.06
CA ARG A 220 -5.08 -30.04 -16.36
C ARG A 220 -6.49 -29.49 -16.58
N HIS A 221 -6.99 -29.52 -17.81
CA HIS A 221 -8.38 -29.14 -18.09
C HIS A 221 -9.35 -30.02 -17.28
N ALA A 222 -9.14 -31.33 -17.27
CA ALA A 222 -10.01 -32.25 -16.53
C ALA A 222 -10.01 -32.00 -15.02
N THR A 223 -8.92 -31.49 -14.43
CA THR A 223 -8.84 -31.18 -12.99
C THR A 223 -9.51 -29.88 -12.58
N PHE A 224 -9.83 -28.99 -13.54
CA PHE A 224 -10.45 -27.68 -13.28
C PHE A 224 -11.93 -27.58 -13.73
N HIS A 225 -12.41 -28.56 -14.49
CA HIS A 225 -13.77 -28.52 -15.06
C HIS A 225 -14.56 -29.76 -14.62
N GLU A 226 -15.62 -29.54 -13.88
CA GLU A 226 -16.47 -30.60 -13.29
C GLU A 226 -16.92 -31.61 -14.32
N GLU A 227 -17.27 -31.14 -15.54
CA GLU A 227 -17.75 -31.97 -16.64
C GLU A 227 -16.68 -32.94 -17.17
N ALA A 228 -15.38 -32.62 -16.98
CA ALA A 228 -14.26 -33.44 -17.41
C ALA A 228 -13.66 -34.30 -16.28
N MET A 229 -14.05 -34.05 -15.02
CA MET A 229 -13.49 -34.75 -13.85
C MET A 229 -13.65 -36.27 -13.92
N GLY A 230 -14.72 -36.74 -14.57
CA GLY A 230 -14.93 -38.19 -14.78
C GLY A 230 -13.84 -38.87 -15.62
N ASP A 231 -13.13 -38.14 -16.46
CA ASP A 231 -12.04 -38.65 -17.30
C ASP A 231 -10.66 -38.71 -16.59
N ILE A 232 -10.50 -38.12 -15.40
CA ILE A 232 -9.20 -38.03 -14.70
C ILE A 232 -8.60 -39.41 -14.46
N GLY A 233 -9.40 -40.40 -14.08
CA GLY A 233 -8.93 -41.77 -13.86
C GLY A 233 -8.30 -42.38 -15.12
N ASP A 234 -8.91 -42.16 -16.28
CA ASP A 234 -8.40 -42.63 -17.57
C ASP A 234 -7.06 -41.93 -17.91
N TRP A 235 -7.00 -40.63 -17.67
CA TRP A 235 -5.77 -39.86 -17.94
C TRP A 235 -4.60 -40.24 -17.03
N ILE A 236 -4.87 -40.45 -15.74
CA ILE A 236 -3.85 -40.96 -14.81
C ILE A 236 -3.38 -42.35 -15.24
N ALA A 237 -4.31 -43.22 -15.70
CA ALA A 237 -3.94 -44.54 -16.21
C ALA A 237 -3.03 -44.44 -17.45
N THR A 238 -3.36 -43.56 -18.40
CA THR A 238 -2.56 -43.31 -19.60
C THR A 238 -1.19 -42.70 -19.22
N LEU A 239 -1.09 -41.79 -18.26
CA LEU A 239 0.18 -41.24 -17.77
C LEU A 239 1.03 -42.30 -17.09
N ARG A 240 0.45 -43.32 -16.46
CA ARG A 240 1.21 -44.42 -15.86
C ARG A 240 1.94 -45.25 -16.91
N GLU A 241 1.53 -45.24 -18.18
CA GLU A 241 2.24 -45.89 -19.28
C GLU A 241 3.62 -45.30 -19.56
N PHE A 242 3.85 -44.06 -19.15
CA PHE A 242 5.17 -43.39 -19.25
C PHE A 242 6.17 -43.90 -18.19
N LEU A 243 5.72 -44.59 -17.17
CA LEU A 243 6.55 -45.10 -16.06
C LEU A 243 7.17 -46.47 -16.34
N THR A 244 7.44 -46.79 -17.62
CA THR A 244 8.04 -48.05 -18.02
C THR A 244 9.58 -47.99 -17.89
N GLU A 245 10.23 -49.11 -17.65
CA GLU A 245 11.68 -49.21 -17.48
C GLU A 245 12.48 -48.71 -18.71
N ASP A 246 11.91 -48.79 -19.91
CA ASP A 246 12.51 -48.33 -21.16
C ASP A 246 12.31 -46.83 -21.43
N GLY A 247 11.57 -46.10 -20.57
CA GLY A 247 11.28 -44.70 -20.74
C GLY A 247 12.44 -43.79 -20.34
N SER A 248 12.52 -42.58 -20.97
CA SER A 248 13.48 -41.55 -20.55
C SER A 248 13.26 -41.18 -19.08
N PRO A 249 14.31 -41.14 -18.23
CA PRO A 249 14.22 -40.74 -16.83
C PRO A 249 13.49 -39.40 -16.63
N ASP A 250 13.76 -38.40 -17.48
CA ASP A 250 13.15 -37.08 -17.40
C ASP A 250 11.63 -37.10 -17.64
N VAL A 251 11.20 -37.90 -18.65
CA VAL A 251 9.77 -38.10 -18.94
C VAL A 251 9.09 -38.81 -17.79
N GLN A 252 9.73 -39.81 -17.19
CA GLN A 252 9.19 -40.54 -16.04
C GLN A 252 9.01 -39.60 -14.82
N MET A 253 10.01 -38.71 -14.53
CA MET A 253 9.95 -37.79 -13.43
C MET A 253 8.80 -36.82 -13.60
N ARG A 254 8.65 -36.25 -14.79
CA ARG A 254 7.52 -35.34 -15.09
C ARG A 254 6.18 -36.03 -15.08
N ALA A 255 6.08 -37.25 -15.55
CA ALA A 255 4.85 -38.06 -15.46
C ALA A 255 4.42 -38.30 -14.00
N LYS A 256 5.38 -38.62 -13.12
CA LYS A 256 5.08 -38.73 -11.66
C LYS A 256 4.56 -37.45 -11.06
N TYR A 257 5.18 -36.33 -11.44
CA TYR A 257 4.72 -34.99 -11.03
C TYR A 257 3.27 -34.74 -11.46
N GLU A 258 2.95 -34.89 -12.77
CA GLU A 258 1.59 -34.64 -13.28
C GLU A 258 0.57 -35.60 -12.68
N ILE A 259 0.92 -36.87 -12.46
CA ILE A 259 0.04 -37.85 -11.78
C ILE A 259 -0.25 -37.42 -10.35
N ALA A 260 0.77 -37.01 -9.57
CA ALA A 260 0.57 -36.59 -8.19
C ALA A 260 -0.30 -35.34 -8.10
N VAL A 261 -0.02 -34.33 -8.95
CA VAL A 261 -0.82 -33.08 -9.02
C VAL A 261 -2.26 -33.36 -9.41
N ALA A 262 -2.48 -34.19 -10.45
CA ALA A 262 -3.82 -34.56 -10.90
C ALA A 262 -4.58 -35.39 -9.87
N THR A 263 -3.90 -36.28 -9.17
CA THR A 263 -4.49 -37.07 -8.10
C THR A 263 -5.02 -36.14 -6.99
N LEU A 264 -4.20 -35.19 -6.52
CA LEU A 264 -4.62 -34.26 -5.48
C LEU A 264 -5.78 -33.38 -5.95
N ARG A 265 -5.66 -32.76 -7.12
CA ARG A 265 -6.68 -31.83 -7.64
C ARG A 265 -7.98 -32.53 -8.01
N GLY A 266 -7.89 -33.70 -8.63
CA GLY A 266 -9.05 -34.44 -9.11
C GLY A 266 -9.77 -35.27 -8.06
N THR A 267 -9.05 -35.78 -7.03
CA THR A 267 -9.64 -36.65 -5.99
C THR A 267 -9.65 -36.00 -4.60
N GLY A 268 -9.02 -34.84 -4.44
CA GLY A 268 -8.89 -34.15 -3.15
C GLY A 268 -7.85 -34.81 -2.19
N THR A 269 -7.21 -35.91 -2.57
CA THR A 269 -6.23 -36.62 -1.72
C THR A 269 -5.00 -37.02 -2.49
N LEU A 270 -3.86 -37.24 -1.78
CA LEU A 270 -2.61 -37.72 -2.35
C LEU A 270 -2.34 -39.21 -2.11
N HIS A 271 -3.14 -39.92 -1.29
CA HIS A 271 -2.86 -41.30 -0.87
C HIS A 271 -2.49 -42.24 -2.06
N ALA A 272 -3.22 -42.16 -3.17
CA ALA A 272 -2.94 -42.98 -4.37
C ALA A 272 -1.64 -42.60 -5.09
N ALA A 273 -1.08 -41.42 -4.84
CA ALA A 273 0.16 -40.91 -5.41
C ALA A 273 1.35 -40.95 -4.45
N ASP A 274 1.16 -41.29 -3.18
CA ASP A 274 2.24 -41.34 -2.15
C ASP A 274 3.45 -42.18 -2.59
N PRO A 275 3.29 -43.39 -3.19
CA PRO A 275 4.44 -44.15 -3.65
C PRO A 275 5.22 -43.45 -4.78
N LEU A 276 4.52 -42.74 -5.67
CA LEU A 276 5.12 -41.98 -6.77
C LEU A 276 5.86 -40.75 -6.26
N MET A 277 5.33 -40.06 -5.26
CA MET A 277 6.01 -38.95 -4.61
C MET A 277 7.30 -39.38 -3.92
N ARG A 278 7.27 -40.49 -3.17
CA ARG A 278 8.48 -41.07 -2.56
C ARG A 278 9.54 -41.44 -3.60
N ASP A 279 9.16 -42.09 -4.69
CA ASP A 279 10.08 -42.45 -5.77
C ASP A 279 10.59 -41.17 -6.51
N PHE A 280 9.74 -40.14 -6.66
CA PHE A 280 10.15 -38.87 -7.23
C PHE A 280 11.26 -38.22 -6.38
N PHE A 281 11.03 -38.05 -5.06
CA PHE A 281 11.98 -37.41 -4.17
C PHE A 281 13.25 -38.27 -3.92
N GLU A 282 13.18 -39.55 -4.10
CA GLU A 282 14.40 -40.43 -4.09
C GLU A 282 15.25 -40.18 -5.33
N LYS A 283 14.64 -40.09 -6.50
CA LYS A 283 15.34 -39.94 -7.78
C LYS A 283 15.80 -38.53 -8.08
N ILE A 284 15.12 -37.51 -7.54
CA ILE A 284 15.51 -36.13 -7.79
C ILE A 284 16.89 -35.78 -7.25
N LYS A 285 17.39 -36.54 -6.30
CA LYS A 285 18.74 -36.39 -5.73
C LYS A 285 19.85 -36.45 -6.80
N ASP A 286 19.59 -37.17 -7.91
CA ASP A 286 20.52 -37.37 -8.99
C ASP A 286 20.35 -36.36 -10.15
N SER A 287 19.37 -35.46 -10.06
CA SER A 287 18.97 -34.54 -11.14
C SER A 287 19.25 -33.06 -10.81
N ASN A 288 20.47 -32.75 -10.34
CA ASN A 288 20.86 -31.41 -9.89
C ASN A 288 20.87 -30.35 -10.99
N ASP A 289 20.90 -30.73 -12.28
CA ASP A 289 21.06 -29.79 -13.39
C ASP A 289 19.74 -29.39 -14.06
N ASP A 290 18.61 -30.04 -13.74
CA ASP A 290 17.32 -29.75 -14.33
C ASP A 290 16.49 -28.77 -13.44
N LEU A 291 16.58 -27.49 -13.77
CA LEU A 291 15.85 -26.40 -13.10
C LEU A 291 14.34 -26.67 -13.03
N SER A 292 13.76 -27.18 -14.08
CA SER A 292 12.33 -27.42 -14.20
C SER A 292 11.87 -28.56 -13.28
N LEU A 293 12.72 -29.58 -13.08
CA LEU A 293 12.44 -30.63 -12.09
C LEU A 293 12.59 -30.14 -10.66
N LEU A 294 13.53 -29.23 -10.38
CA LEU A 294 13.64 -28.60 -9.06
C LEU A 294 12.41 -27.73 -8.75
N GLU A 295 11.89 -27.01 -9.73
CA GLU A 295 10.64 -26.24 -9.59
C GLU A 295 9.44 -27.16 -9.33
N ASP A 296 9.28 -28.24 -10.13
CA ASP A 296 8.26 -29.26 -9.94
C ASP A 296 8.35 -29.89 -8.54
N ALA A 297 9.56 -30.15 -8.04
CA ALA A 297 9.78 -30.68 -6.70
C ALA A 297 9.31 -29.74 -5.59
N VAL A 298 9.58 -28.46 -5.72
CA VAL A 298 9.12 -27.44 -4.77
C VAL A 298 7.58 -27.38 -4.75
N VAL A 299 6.93 -27.45 -5.91
CA VAL A 299 5.46 -27.51 -6.00
C VAL A 299 4.91 -28.77 -5.34
N LEU A 300 5.47 -29.94 -5.65
CA LEU A 300 5.05 -31.20 -5.01
C LEU A 300 5.24 -31.20 -3.51
N LEU A 301 6.34 -30.64 -3.03
CA LEU A 301 6.60 -30.51 -1.60
C LEU A 301 5.55 -29.62 -0.92
N GLN A 302 5.20 -28.51 -1.54
CA GLN A 302 4.14 -27.61 -1.05
C GLN A 302 2.79 -28.35 -0.95
N TYR A 303 2.44 -29.14 -1.99
CA TYR A 303 1.23 -29.96 -1.96
C TYR A 303 1.30 -31.06 -0.91
N GLY A 304 2.46 -31.69 -0.73
CA GLY A 304 2.69 -32.68 0.32
C GLY A 304 2.42 -32.14 1.74
N TYR A 305 2.97 -30.96 2.07
CA TYR A 305 2.69 -30.31 3.33
C TYR A 305 1.19 -29.98 3.49
N GLY A 306 0.58 -29.38 2.48
CA GLY A 306 -0.84 -29.07 2.51
C GLY A 306 -1.74 -30.32 2.66
N ALA A 307 -1.41 -31.40 1.96
CA ALA A 307 -2.13 -32.68 2.07
C ALA A 307 -1.92 -33.34 3.44
N ARG A 308 -0.69 -33.28 3.99
CA ARG A 308 -0.40 -33.84 5.33
C ARG A 308 -1.20 -33.14 6.42
N LEU A 309 -1.25 -31.80 6.38
CA LEU A 309 -2.03 -31.02 7.35
C LEU A 309 -3.52 -31.36 7.31
N ARG A 310 -4.05 -31.79 6.17
CA ARG A 310 -5.46 -32.15 5.97
C ARG A 310 -5.74 -33.64 6.15
N GLY A 311 -4.73 -34.43 6.43
CA GLY A 311 -4.85 -35.93 6.51
C GLY A 311 -5.12 -36.57 5.15
N HIS A 312 -4.67 -35.97 4.04
CA HIS A 312 -4.89 -36.44 2.68
C HIS A 312 -3.68 -37.19 2.08
N THR A 313 -2.72 -37.58 2.92
CA THR A 313 -1.53 -38.37 2.56
C THR A 313 -1.01 -39.14 3.76
N ASP A 314 -0.39 -40.31 3.51
CA ASP A 314 0.30 -41.13 4.51
C ASP A 314 1.81 -40.75 4.60
N ILE A 315 2.28 -39.79 3.84
CA ILE A 315 3.64 -39.24 3.93
C ILE A 315 3.78 -38.51 5.27
N LEU A 316 4.80 -38.86 6.03
CA LEU A 316 5.06 -38.28 7.35
C LEU A 316 5.66 -36.86 7.22
N MET A 317 5.48 -36.02 8.26
CA MET A 317 6.08 -34.69 8.29
C MET A 317 7.62 -34.78 8.24
N GLU A 318 8.20 -35.79 8.91
CA GLU A 318 9.65 -36.05 8.90
C GLU A 318 10.18 -36.34 7.48
N ASP A 319 9.41 -37.04 6.64
CA ASP A 319 9.78 -37.31 5.25
C ASP A 319 9.76 -35.99 4.44
N LEU A 320 8.71 -35.16 4.62
CA LEU A 320 8.60 -33.87 3.95
C LEU A 320 9.73 -32.91 4.37
N ASP A 321 10.08 -32.89 5.65
CA ASP A 321 11.19 -32.08 6.15
C ASP A 321 12.54 -32.57 5.64
N ALA A 322 12.74 -33.87 5.52
CA ALA A 322 13.95 -34.44 4.90
C ALA A 322 14.06 -34.10 3.42
N TRP A 323 12.96 -34.12 2.68
CA TRP A 323 12.93 -33.70 1.29
C TRP A 323 13.16 -32.18 1.14
N TYR A 324 12.61 -31.37 2.04
CA TYR A 324 12.88 -29.93 2.09
C TYR A 324 14.38 -29.63 2.22
N GLU A 325 15.06 -30.26 3.18
CA GLU A 325 16.50 -30.06 3.39
C GLU A 325 17.33 -30.62 2.21
N THR A 326 16.88 -31.71 1.60
CA THR A 326 17.51 -32.24 0.38
C THR A 326 17.43 -31.25 -0.77
N LEU A 327 16.25 -30.67 -1.04
CA LEU A 327 16.06 -29.66 -2.09
C LEU A 327 16.89 -28.40 -1.83
N ARG A 328 16.95 -27.93 -0.58
CA ARG A 328 17.81 -26.80 -0.22
C ARG A 328 19.29 -27.08 -0.56
N GLY A 329 19.76 -28.28 -0.22
CA GLY A 329 21.12 -28.71 -0.55
C GLY A 329 21.39 -28.77 -2.05
N GLN A 330 20.44 -29.27 -2.83
CA GLN A 330 20.53 -29.35 -4.30
C GLN A 330 20.54 -27.97 -4.93
N ILE A 331 19.60 -27.09 -4.53
CA ILE A 331 19.54 -25.70 -5.01
C ILE A 331 20.84 -24.97 -4.70
N SER A 332 21.37 -25.12 -3.48
CA SER A 332 22.65 -24.51 -3.09
C SER A 332 23.81 -25.02 -3.95
N THR A 333 23.85 -26.34 -4.26
CA THR A 333 24.86 -26.94 -5.12
C THR A 333 24.72 -26.42 -6.55
N ALA A 334 23.51 -26.37 -7.08
CA ALA A 334 23.22 -25.85 -8.42
C ALA A 334 23.59 -24.37 -8.56
N LEU A 335 23.29 -23.55 -7.54
CA LEU A 335 23.70 -22.14 -7.50
C LEU A 335 25.23 -21.99 -7.54
N ALA A 336 25.95 -22.80 -6.78
CA ALA A 336 27.42 -22.75 -6.77
C ALA A 336 28.06 -23.17 -8.09
N ALA A 337 27.39 -24.03 -8.88
CA ALA A 337 27.85 -24.56 -10.16
C ALA A 337 27.33 -23.77 -11.38
N SER A 338 26.32 -22.89 -11.21
CA SER A 338 25.63 -22.24 -12.34
C SER A 338 26.50 -21.15 -12.99
N PRO A 339 26.83 -21.28 -14.29
CA PRO A 339 27.59 -20.27 -15.02
C PRO A 339 26.69 -19.24 -15.72
N TYR A 340 25.36 -19.44 -15.73
CA TYR A 340 24.43 -18.66 -16.56
C TYR A 340 23.54 -17.78 -15.72
N PRO A 341 23.51 -16.46 -15.96
CA PRO A 341 22.74 -15.52 -15.15
C PRO A 341 21.23 -15.82 -15.06
N ASN A 342 20.61 -16.29 -16.15
CA ASN A 342 19.18 -16.64 -16.14
C ASN A 342 18.89 -17.91 -15.31
N ALA A 343 19.77 -18.91 -15.38
CA ALA A 343 19.65 -20.11 -14.56
C ALA A 343 19.89 -19.79 -13.08
N GLU A 344 20.84 -18.92 -12.77
CA GLU A 344 21.09 -18.44 -11.40
C GLU A 344 19.88 -17.65 -10.86
N ALA A 345 19.27 -16.79 -11.68
CA ALA A 345 18.06 -16.06 -11.30
C ALA A 345 16.90 -17.02 -11.00
N ALA A 346 16.69 -18.04 -11.84
CA ALA A 346 15.66 -19.06 -11.61
C ALA A 346 15.92 -19.86 -10.32
N LEU A 347 17.16 -20.26 -10.06
CA LEU A 347 17.52 -20.97 -8.83
C LEU A 347 17.31 -20.08 -7.59
N LEU A 348 17.65 -18.82 -7.65
CA LEU A 348 17.42 -17.86 -6.55
C LEU A 348 15.93 -17.66 -6.27
N ALA A 349 15.10 -17.61 -7.31
CA ALA A 349 13.65 -17.54 -7.16
C ALA A 349 13.08 -18.82 -6.53
N ILE A 350 13.57 -19.99 -6.95
CA ILE A 350 13.19 -21.29 -6.37
C ILE A 350 13.63 -21.36 -4.89
N ASP A 351 14.86 -20.92 -4.57
CA ASP A 351 15.37 -20.88 -3.19
C ASP A 351 14.53 -19.97 -2.31
N ALA A 352 14.18 -18.77 -2.80
CA ALA A 352 13.32 -17.85 -2.10
C ALA A 352 11.92 -18.47 -1.86
N ARG A 353 11.32 -19.08 -2.88
CA ARG A 353 10.02 -19.73 -2.77
C ARG A 353 10.03 -20.85 -1.73
N LEU A 354 11.07 -21.68 -1.74
CA LEU A 354 11.23 -22.75 -0.74
C LEU A 354 11.41 -22.19 0.67
N ALA A 355 12.23 -21.13 0.83
CA ALA A 355 12.43 -20.47 2.11
C ALA A 355 11.16 -19.83 2.67
N PHE A 356 10.28 -19.34 1.81
CA PHE A 356 8.99 -18.72 2.16
C PHE A 356 7.86 -19.73 2.41
N PHE A 357 8.14 -21.01 2.47
CA PHE A 357 7.13 -21.95 2.90
C PHE A 357 6.61 -21.55 4.28
N PRO A 358 5.30 -21.73 4.54
CA PRO A 358 4.76 -21.50 5.87
C PRO A 358 5.52 -22.29 6.94
N ALA A 359 5.75 -21.68 8.09
CA ALA A 359 6.27 -22.38 9.26
C ALA A 359 5.13 -23.23 9.84
N TYR A 360 5.08 -24.50 9.42
CA TYR A 360 4.11 -25.43 9.97
C TYR A 360 4.44 -25.70 11.45
N PRO A 361 3.47 -25.58 12.36
CA PRO A 361 3.72 -25.82 13.78
C PRO A 361 4.03 -27.29 14.04
N ASP A 362 4.80 -27.53 15.11
CA ASP A 362 4.98 -28.87 15.65
C ASP A 362 3.63 -29.56 15.87
N ASN A 363 3.59 -30.88 15.61
CA ASN A 363 2.44 -31.76 15.49
C ASN A 363 1.51 -31.81 16.72
N THR A 364 1.01 -30.71 17.23
CA THR A 364 -0.07 -30.72 18.22
C THR A 364 -1.42 -30.63 17.51
N PRO A 365 -2.37 -31.55 17.77
CA PRO A 365 -3.69 -31.55 17.12
C PRO A 365 -4.43 -30.21 17.20
N GLU A 366 -4.29 -29.51 18.31
CA GLU A 366 -4.90 -28.19 18.57
C GLU A 366 -4.37 -27.05 17.69
N ARG A 367 -3.09 -27.16 17.27
CA ARG A 367 -2.47 -26.20 16.36
C ARG A 367 -2.78 -26.49 14.89
N ILE A 368 -3.02 -27.75 14.55
CA ILE A 368 -3.44 -28.19 13.22
C ILE A 368 -4.88 -27.75 12.94
N GLU A 369 -5.79 -27.84 13.92
CA GLU A 369 -7.16 -27.34 13.80
C GLU A 369 -7.24 -25.82 13.55
N GLY A 370 -6.34 -25.04 14.12
CA GLY A 370 -6.27 -23.60 13.89
C GLY A 370 -5.70 -23.18 12.53
N LEU A 371 -4.95 -24.07 11.85
CA LEU A 371 -4.36 -23.81 10.51
C LEU A 371 -5.19 -24.41 9.37
N VAL A 372 -5.97 -25.44 9.64
CA VAL A 372 -7.00 -25.93 8.71
C VAL A 372 -8.12 -24.92 8.76
N ALA A 373 -8.19 -24.06 7.72
CA ALA A 373 -9.37 -23.24 7.54
C ALA A 373 -10.59 -24.15 7.66
N PRO A 374 -11.56 -23.86 8.53
CA PRO A 374 -12.76 -24.68 8.67
C PRO A 374 -13.34 -24.92 7.28
N LYS A 375 -13.99 -26.09 7.07
CA LYS A 375 -14.71 -26.35 5.80
C LYS A 375 -15.64 -25.19 5.42
N GLU A 376 -16.11 -24.45 6.39
CA GLU A 376 -16.87 -23.22 6.25
C GLU A 376 -16.08 -22.08 5.58
N SER A 377 -14.81 -21.87 5.91
CA SER A 377 -14.02 -20.79 5.26
C SER A 377 -13.56 -21.18 3.85
N MET A 378 -13.37 -22.46 3.55
CA MET A 378 -13.15 -22.92 2.18
C MET A 378 -14.44 -22.80 1.35
N ARG A 379 -15.60 -23.03 1.96
CA ARG A 379 -16.88 -22.81 1.33
C ARG A 379 -17.16 -21.33 1.09
N GLN A 380 -16.82 -20.48 2.06
CA GLN A 380 -16.88 -19.01 1.90
C GLN A 380 -15.96 -18.50 0.79
N VAL A 381 -14.75 -19.07 0.65
CA VAL A 381 -13.83 -18.76 -0.46
C VAL A 381 -14.43 -19.21 -1.81
N LEU A 382 -15.03 -20.39 -1.87
CA LEU A 382 -15.69 -20.89 -3.08
C LEU A 382 -16.97 -20.10 -3.38
N ASP A 383 -17.79 -19.82 -2.37
CA ASP A 383 -18.99 -19.00 -2.49
C ASP A 383 -18.66 -17.55 -2.91
N ALA A 384 -17.54 -16.98 -2.41
CA ALA A 384 -17.05 -15.68 -2.83
C ALA A 384 -16.56 -15.70 -4.30
N TYR A 385 -15.88 -16.77 -4.72
CA TYR A 385 -15.48 -16.97 -6.12
C TYR A 385 -16.70 -17.13 -7.05
N GLU A 386 -17.74 -17.86 -6.60
CA GLU A 386 -18.96 -18.06 -7.38
C GLU A 386 -19.85 -16.81 -7.46
N ASN A 387 -19.74 -15.90 -6.47
CA ASN A 387 -20.54 -14.67 -6.40
C ASN A 387 -19.78 -13.40 -6.83
N ASP A 388 -18.56 -13.54 -7.36
CA ASP A 388 -17.69 -12.40 -7.74
C ASP A 388 -17.39 -11.45 -6.56
N GLU A 389 -17.42 -11.99 -5.33
CA GLU A 389 -17.06 -11.26 -4.12
C GLU A 389 -15.54 -11.37 -3.87
N PRO A 390 -14.91 -10.37 -3.26
CA PRO A 390 -13.49 -10.43 -2.95
C PRO A 390 -13.20 -11.62 -2.02
N VAL A 391 -12.36 -12.53 -2.49
CA VAL A 391 -11.92 -13.70 -1.69
C VAL A 391 -11.29 -13.20 -0.39
N PRO A 392 -11.76 -13.65 0.78
CA PRO A 392 -11.15 -13.28 2.05
C PRO A 392 -9.68 -13.73 2.05
N SER A 393 -8.77 -12.78 1.87
CA SER A 393 -7.33 -13.02 2.09
C SER A 393 -7.12 -13.26 3.58
N PRO A 394 -6.18 -14.14 3.98
CA PRO A 394 -5.84 -14.27 5.37
C PRO A 394 -5.40 -12.90 5.90
N SER A 395 -6.17 -12.34 6.81
CA SER A 395 -6.00 -11.00 7.36
C SER A 395 -4.86 -10.98 8.40
N GLY A 396 -3.62 -11.27 7.96
CA GLY A 396 -2.47 -11.20 8.85
C GLY A 396 -1.19 -11.78 8.26
N PRO A 397 -0.04 -11.53 8.89
CA PRO A 397 1.23 -12.07 8.43
C PRO A 397 1.26 -13.60 8.58
N ILE A 398 1.65 -14.28 7.50
CA ILE A 398 1.88 -15.73 7.49
C ILE A 398 3.28 -15.97 8.09
N PRO A 399 3.43 -16.80 9.14
CA PRO A 399 4.74 -17.14 9.66
C PRO A 399 5.50 -18.00 8.63
N LEU A 400 6.67 -17.52 8.19
CA LEU A 400 7.49 -18.15 7.17
C LEU A 400 8.62 -18.98 7.81
N ARG A 401 8.93 -20.13 7.20
CA ARG A 401 9.91 -21.10 7.71
C ARG A 401 11.32 -20.53 7.82
N ASN A 402 11.74 -19.76 6.80
CA ASN A 402 13.04 -19.10 6.77
C ASN A 402 12.95 -17.72 6.12
N LEU A 403 12.30 -16.77 6.81
CA LEU A 403 12.13 -15.42 6.30
C LEU A 403 13.46 -14.78 5.87
N ASN A 404 14.49 -14.85 6.72
CA ASN A 404 15.78 -14.22 6.42
C ASN A 404 16.47 -14.85 5.21
N GLY A 405 16.43 -16.19 5.08
CA GLY A 405 16.98 -16.89 3.92
C GLY A 405 16.28 -16.50 2.63
N GLY A 406 14.95 -16.44 2.62
CA GLY A 406 14.17 -16.02 1.46
C GLY A 406 14.46 -14.58 1.05
N MET A 407 14.56 -13.67 2.02
CA MET A 407 14.92 -12.26 1.74
C MET A 407 16.34 -12.11 1.19
N LEU A 408 17.29 -12.90 1.69
CA LEU A 408 18.66 -12.91 1.13
C LEU A 408 18.70 -13.46 -0.29
N ALA A 409 17.95 -14.51 -0.59
CA ALA A 409 17.84 -15.07 -1.95
C ALA A 409 17.20 -14.05 -2.90
N LEU A 410 16.12 -13.36 -2.50
CA LEU A 410 15.53 -12.29 -3.30
C LEU A 410 16.47 -11.10 -3.50
N LYS A 411 17.23 -10.72 -2.49
CA LYS A 411 18.26 -9.68 -2.63
C LYS A 411 19.33 -10.07 -3.67
N ALA A 412 19.78 -11.32 -3.64
CA ALA A 412 20.71 -11.84 -4.64
C ALA A 412 20.07 -11.87 -6.04
N LEU A 413 18.80 -12.28 -6.14
CA LEU A 413 18.03 -12.25 -7.39
C LEU A 413 17.96 -10.83 -7.96
N VAL A 414 17.52 -9.85 -7.18
CA VAL A 414 17.43 -8.44 -7.61
C VAL A 414 18.75 -7.95 -8.20
N ARG A 415 19.87 -8.28 -7.58
CA ARG A 415 21.20 -7.93 -8.08
C ARG A 415 21.55 -8.63 -9.39
N ARG A 416 20.98 -9.81 -9.64
CA ARG A 416 21.23 -10.61 -10.84
C ARG A 416 20.34 -10.21 -12.02
N LEU A 417 19.12 -9.71 -11.78
CA LEU A 417 18.12 -9.35 -12.81
C LEU A 417 18.67 -8.52 -13.98
N PRO A 418 19.56 -7.51 -13.81
CA PRO A 418 20.11 -6.77 -14.94
C PRO A 418 20.88 -7.63 -15.94
N SER A 419 21.41 -8.78 -15.52
CA SER A 419 22.14 -9.73 -16.37
C SER A 419 21.32 -10.97 -16.75
N ALA A 420 20.05 -11.04 -16.34
CA ALA A 420 19.14 -12.16 -16.59
C ALA A 420 17.87 -11.70 -17.33
N PRO A 421 17.99 -11.19 -18.57
CA PRO A 421 16.91 -10.49 -19.26
C PRO A 421 15.73 -11.38 -19.71
N VAL A 422 15.89 -12.70 -19.72
CA VAL A 422 14.82 -13.65 -20.09
C VAL A 422 14.23 -14.38 -18.89
N PHE A 423 14.60 -14.00 -17.66
CA PHE A 423 14.00 -14.56 -16.47
C PHE A 423 12.59 -13.99 -16.26
N PRO A 424 11.53 -14.83 -16.13
CA PRO A 424 10.15 -14.36 -15.90
C PRO A 424 10.00 -13.91 -14.46
N ILE A 425 10.07 -12.59 -14.24
CA ILE A 425 10.07 -11.99 -12.90
C ILE A 425 8.66 -11.94 -12.26
N GLU A 426 7.60 -12.00 -13.05
CA GLU A 426 6.22 -11.75 -12.66
C GLU A 426 5.79 -12.64 -11.48
N HIS A 427 5.98 -13.96 -11.59
CA HIS A 427 5.59 -14.89 -10.51
C HIS A 427 6.34 -14.66 -9.20
N THR A 428 7.62 -14.25 -9.29
CA THR A 428 8.40 -13.93 -8.08
C THR A 428 7.93 -12.63 -7.45
N ALA A 429 7.61 -11.64 -8.27
CA ALA A 429 7.07 -10.37 -7.81
C ALA A 429 5.66 -10.55 -7.21
N GLU A 430 4.80 -11.37 -7.83
CA GLU A 430 3.48 -11.75 -7.29
C GLU A 430 3.59 -12.48 -5.94
N LEU A 431 4.54 -13.42 -5.82
CA LEU A 431 4.80 -14.10 -4.55
C LEU A 431 5.23 -13.11 -3.46
N PHE A 432 6.15 -12.20 -3.79
CA PHE A 432 6.59 -11.17 -2.85
C PHE A 432 5.44 -10.25 -2.44
N GLU A 433 4.62 -9.83 -3.39
CA GLU A 433 3.41 -9.05 -3.15
C GLU A 433 2.41 -9.80 -2.26
N MET A 434 2.14 -11.08 -2.55
CA MET A 434 1.24 -11.91 -1.73
C MET A 434 1.73 -11.99 -0.27
N LEU A 435 3.04 -12.02 -0.05
CA LEU A 435 3.68 -12.09 1.27
C LEU A 435 3.95 -10.72 1.90
N THR A 436 3.46 -9.61 1.33
CA THR A 436 3.76 -8.24 1.78
C THR A 436 3.71 -8.10 3.31
N LEU A 437 2.63 -8.52 3.96
CA LEU A 437 2.46 -8.37 5.41
C LEU A 437 3.47 -9.21 6.22
N SER A 438 3.95 -10.32 5.66
CA SER A 438 4.94 -11.20 6.31
C SER A 438 6.37 -10.69 6.18
N VAL A 439 6.67 -9.94 5.11
CA VAL A 439 8.03 -9.50 4.78
C VAL A 439 8.28 -8.01 5.01
N ALA A 440 7.22 -7.21 5.20
CA ALA A 440 7.30 -5.75 5.27
C ALA A 440 8.15 -5.22 6.44
N ASP A 441 8.26 -5.98 7.53
CA ASP A 441 9.07 -5.63 8.70
C ASP A 441 10.55 -6.01 8.55
N HIS A 442 10.92 -6.70 7.46
CA HIS A 442 12.30 -7.13 7.26
C HIS A 442 13.18 -5.97 6.77
N PRO A 443 14.42 -5.81 7.29
CA PRO A 443 15.31 -4.68 6.90
C PRO A 443 15.60 -4.59 5.39
N LEU A 444 15.53 -5.70 4.67
CA LEU A 444 15.75 -5.75 3.23
C LEU A 444 14.49 -5.48 2.39
N TYR A 445 13.33 -5.27 3.01
CA TYR A 445 12.06 -5.15 2.30
C TYR A 445 12.09 -4.07 1.21
N THR A 446 12.50 -2.85 1.58
CA THR A 446 12.53 -1.73 0.63
C THR A 446 13.50 -1.96 -0.52
N GLU A 447 14.72 -2.47 -0.26
CA GLU A 447 15.72 -2.78 -1.30
C GLU A 447 15.18 -3.80 -2.30
N ILE A 448 14.50 -4.84 -1.80
CA ILE A 448 13.95 -5.92 -2.64
C ILE A 448 12.72 -5.43 -3.41
N ARG A 449 11.78 -4.77 -2.73
CA ARG A 449 10.60 -4.17 -3.36
C ARG A 449 10.99 -3.28 -4.54
N ASP A 450 11.87 -2.32 -4.29
CA ASP A 450 12.29 -1.36 -5.32
C ASP A 450 13.01 -2.06 -6.49
N GLY A 451 13.82 -3.08 -6.18
CA GLY A 451 14.51 -3.86 -7.19
C GLY A 451 13.57 -4.71 -8.06
N LEU A 452 12.57 -5.34 -7.46
CA LEU A 452 11.53 -6.09 -8.18
C LEU A 452 10.67 -5.16 -9.03
N ASP A 453 10.19 -4.05 -8.45
CA ASP A 453 9.39 -3.04 -9.15
C ASP A 453 10.16 -2.44 -10.33
N GLN A 454 11.46 -2.17 -10.15
CA GLN A 454 12.30 -1.70 -11.25
C GLN A 454 12.47 -2.74 -12.36
N ALA A 455 12.55 -4.03 -12.01
CA ALA A 455 12.65 -5.10 -12.97
C ALA A 455 11.35 -5.27 -13.77
N VAL A 456 10.20 -5.29 -13.06
CA VAL A 456 8.87 -5.31 -13.69
C VAL A 456 8.69 -4.08 -14.57
N GLY A 457 9.01 -2.88 -14.08
CA GLY A 457 8.87 -1.65 -14.84
C GLY A 457 9.73 -1.61 -16.13
N ARG A 458 10.88 -2.32 -16.17
CA ARG A 458 11.68 -2.44 -17.40
C ARG A 458 11.05 -3.35 -18.45
N ILE A 459 10.30 -4.36 -18.03
CA ILE A 459 9.69 -5.36 -18.91
C ILE A 459 8.29 -4.93 -19.31
N ASP A 460 7.46 -4.57 -18.32
CA ASP A 460 6.02 -4.35 -18.49
C ASP A 460 5.62 -2.87 -18.38
N GLY A 461 6.57 -1.97 -18.07
CA GLY A 461 6.34 -0.53 -17.98
C GLY A 461 5.91 -0.04 -16.60
N ASP A 462 5.79 1.31 -16.49
CA ASP A 462 5.47 1.96 -15.21
C ASP A 462 4.06 1.64 -14.71
N ALA A 463 3.13 1.31 -15.62
CA ALA A 463 1.77 0.93 -15.26
C ALA A 463 1.73 -0.39 -14.47
N ALA A 464 2.49 -1.41 -14.92
CA ALA A 464 2.57 -2.69 -14.20
C ALA A 464 3.24 -2.53 -12.82
N LYS A 465 4.26 -1.66 -12.73
CA LYS A 465 4.84 -1.27 -11.43
C LYS A 465 3.79 -0.63 -10.53
N ALA A 466 2.95 0.25 -11.07
CA ALA A 466 1.89 0.92 -10.33
C ALA A 466 0.80 -0.04 -9.84
N GLU A 467 0.42 -1.05 -10.65
CA GLU A 467 -0.51 -2.11 -10.24
C GLU A 467 -0.02 -2.87 -9.01
N ARG A 468 1.28 -3.20 -8.98
CA ARG A 468 1.88 -3.89 -7.82
C ARG A 468 1.92 -3.01 -6.57
N ALA A 469 2.24 -1.74 -6.72
CA ALA A 469 2.17 -0.79 -5.61
C ALA A 469 0.74 -0.66 -5.09
N HIS A 470 -0.26 -0.58 -5.97
CA HIS A 470 -1.67 -0.57 -5.60
C HIS A 470 -2.08 -1.83 -4.82
N ALA A 471 -1.72 -3.01 -5.32
CA ALA A 471 -2.03 -4.27 -4.64
C ALA A 471 -1.42 -4.34 -3.22
N ARG A 472 -0.16 -3.89 -3.04
CA ARG A 472 0.47 -3.77 -1.72
C ARG A 472 -0.21 -2.73 -0.83
N ALA A 473 -0.62 -1.59 -1.40
CA ALA A 473 -1.37 -0.56 -0.69
C ALA A 473 -2.66 -1.11 -0.07
N MET A 474 -3.42 -1.90 -0.85
CA MET A 474 -4.65 -2.52 -0.37
C MET A 474 -4.41 -3.45 0.81
N LYS A 475 -3.36 -4.27 0.79
CA LYS A 475 -2.99 -5.14 1.91
C LYS A 475 -2.64 -4.37 3.18
N PHE A 476 -1.90 -3.26 3.03
CA PHE A 476 -1.58 -2.40 4.16
C PHE A 476 -2.81 -1.70 4.72
N LEU A 477 -3.77 -1.29 3.85
CA LEU A 477 -5.05 -0.72 4.29
C LEU A 477 -5.90 -1.73 5.06
N GLU A 478 -6.05 -2.94 4.56
CA GLU A 478 -6.77 -4.04 5.24
C GLU A 478 -6.19 -4.32 6.64
N SER A 479 -4.88 -4.10 6.82
CA SER A 479 -4.15 -4.28 8.08
C SER A 479 -4.03 -3.00 8.89
N ASN A 480 -4.73 -1.91 8.51
CA ASN A 480 -4.68 -0.59 9.16
C ASN A 480 -3.27 0.02 9.27
N GLN A 481 -2.35 -0.33 8.36
CA GLN A 481 -1.01 0.23 8.29
C GLN A 481 -1.00 1.46 7.35
N LEU A 482 -1.70 2.52 7.75
CA LEU A 482 -2.04 3.67 6.90
C LEU A 482 -0.83 4.36 6.28
N ILE A 483 0.27 4.52 7.02
CA ILE A 483 1.49 5.19 6.51
C ILE A 483 2.17 4.36 5.42
N ARG A 484 2.22 3.03 5.58
CA ARG A 484 2.76 2.12 4.56
C ARG A 484 1.86 2.08 3.33
N ALA A 485 0.55 2.00 3.56
CA ALA A 485 -0.43 2.08 2.48
C ALA A 485 -0.27 3.36 1.66
N LEU A 486 -0.14 4.50 2.34
CA LEU A 486 0.02 5.80 1.69
C LEU A 486 1.30 5.88 0.85
N ALA A 487 2.41 5.31 1.31
CA ALA A 487 3.65 5.25 0.53
C ALA A 487 3.45 4.48 -0.80
N GLU A 488 2.77 3.33 -0.76
CA GLU A 488 2.47 2.54 -1.96
C GLU A 488 1.42 3.23 -2.86
N VAL A 489 0.40 3.90 -2.27
CA VAL A 489 -0.57 4.72 -3.03
C VAL A 489 0.13 5.83 -3.80
N HIS A 490 1.14 6.48 -3.21
CA HIS A 490 1.92 7.50 -3.93
C HIS A 490 2.72 6.91 -5.09
N GLU A 491 3.32 5.71 -4.93
CA GLU A 491 4.01 5.03 -6.03
C GLU A 491 3.03 4.67 -7.17
N ALA A 492 1.86 4.11 -6.84
CA ALA A 492 0.83 3.80 -7.82
C ALA A 492 0.34 5.06 -8.55
N LYS A 493 0.02 6.13 -7.80
CA LYS A 493 -0.40 7.43 -8.35
C LYS A 493 0.62 7.99 -9.36
N ILE A 494 1.91 7.91 -9.03
CA ILE A 494 2.97 8.43 -9.90
C ILE A 494 3.13 7.57 -11.15
N GLY A 495 3.11 6.24 -11.01
CA GLY A 495 3.26 5.32 -12.13
C GLY A 495 2.11 5.39 -13.13
N TRP A 496 0.89 5.70 -12.68
CA TRP A 496 -0.29 5.86 -13.55
C TRP A 496 -0.55 7.29 -14.03
N ARG A 497 0.32 8.25 -13.74
CA ARG A 497 0.07 9.67 -14.05
C ARG A 497 0.17 10.02 -15.53
N HIS A 498 0.68 9.14 -16.36
CA HIS A 498 1.01 9.46 -17.75
C HIS A 498 0.03 8.87 -18.76
N GLY A 499 -0.42 9.70 -19.71
CA GLY A 499 -1.15 9.24 -20.90
C GLY A 499 -2.46 8.55 -20.59
N GLU A 500 -2.53 7.32 -20.98
CA GLU A 500 -3.75 6.52 -21.01
C GLU A 500 -4.18 6.00 -19.62
N THR A 501 -3.26 5.98 -18.63
CA THR A 501 -3.52 5.48 -17.28
C THR A 501 -3.87 6.56 -16.26
N LEU A 502 -4.21 7.76 -16.71
CA LEU A 502 -4.61 8.88 -15.83
C LEU A 502 -5.92 8.56 -15.09
N GLU A 503 -6.78 7.74 -15.67
CA GLU A 503 -8.03 7.30 -15.05
C GLU A 503 -7.77 6.56 -13.72
N GLU A 504 -6.76 5.71 -13.65
CA GLU A 504 -6.35 4.98 -12.47
C GLU A 504 -5.64 5.88 -11.44
N SER A 505 -4.92 6.90 -11.91
CA SER A 505 -4.19 7.84 -11.05
C SER A 505 -5.13 8.72 -10.22
N ILE A 506 -6.30 9.12 -10.76
CA ILE A 506 -7.26 10.00 -10.07
C ILE A 506 -7.85 9.33 -8.81
N PRO A 507 -8.36 8.09 -8.86
CA PRO A 507 -8.76 7.35 -7.66
C PRO A 507 -7.64 7.23 -6.62
N MET A 508 -6.38 7.07 -7.04
CA MET A 508 -5.25 7.02 -6.12
C MET A 508 -5.00 8.36 -5.41
N MET A 509 -5.23 9.49 -6.09
CA MET A 509 -5.20 10.81 -5.44
C MET A 509 -6.30 10.94 -4.38
N LEU A 510 -7.51 10.46 -4.66
CA LEU A 510 -8.63 10.46 -3.72
C LEU A 510 -8.40 9.47 -2.57
N LEU A 511 -7.81 8.31 -2.84
CA LEU A 511 -7.42 7.35 -1.81
C LEU A 511 -6.33 7.95 -0.88
N ALA A 512 -5.33 8.61 -1.45
CA ALA A 512 -4.34 9.35 -0.66
C ALA A 512 -5.02 10.41 0.22
N ALA A 513 -5.98 11.17 -0.32
CA ALA A 513 -6.76 12.14 0.46
C ALA A 513 -7.51 11.47 1.63
N SER A 514 -8.16 10.33 1.39
CA SER A 514 -8.84 9.56 2.44
C SER A 514 -7.89 9.07 3.54
N ILE A 515 -6.70 8.60 3.19
CA ILE A 515 -5.71 8.16 4.17
C ILE A 515 -5.18 9.35 4.99
N TYR A 516 -4.84 10.46 4.35
CA TYR A 516 -4.45 11.68 5.08
C TYR A 516 -5.55 12.17 6.01
N GLU A 517 -6.80 12.09 5.58
CA GLU A 517 -7.97 12.44 6.40
C GLU A 517 -8.06 11.55 7.65
N GLN A 518 -7.90 10.24 7.51
CA GLN A 518 -7.88 9.28 8.63
C GLN A 518 -6.74 9.55 9.62
N LEU A 519 -5.61 10.07 9.13
CA LEU A 519 -4.48 10.51 9.95
C LEU A 519 -4.70 11.88 10.61
N GLY A 520 -5.84 12.55 10.38
CA GLY A 520 -6.12 13.90 10.88
C GLY A 520 -5.38 15.02 10.15
N LEU A 521 -4.85 14.75 8.95
CA LEU A 521 -4.01 15.65 8.16
C LEU A 521 -4.83 16.28 7.03
N PHE A 522 -5.83 17.07 7.41
CA PHE A 522 -6.89 17.55 6.52
C PHE A 522 -6.41 18.41 5.35
N PHE A 523 -5.32 19.16 5.51
CA PHE A 523 -4.77 19.99 4.42
C PHE A 523 -3.97 19.19 3.40
N ALA A 524 -3.28 18.13 3.82
CA ALA A 524 -2.68 17.17 2.90
C ALA A 524 -3.78 16.40 2.14
N ALA A 525 -4.88 16.02 2.81
CA ALA A 525 -6.04 15.42 2.18
C ALA A 525 -6.65 16.37 1.13
N LYS A 526 -6.86 17.64 1.49
CA LYS A 526 -7.37 18.69 0.60
C LYS A 526 -6.47 18.91 -0.61
N LEU A 527 -5.13 18.93 -0.44
CA LEU A 527 -4.17 19.01 -1.53
C LEU A 527 -4.38 17.89 -2.56
N HIS A 528 -4.50 16.65 -2.10
CA HIS A 528 -4.65 15.50 -3.00
C HIS A 528 -6.03 15.46 -3.66
N ALA A 529 -7.08 15.91 -2.97
CA ALA A 529 -8.41 16.10 -3.56
C ALA A 529 -8.39 17.16 -4.67
N TYR A 530 -7.75 18.30 -4.44
CA TYR A 530 -7.59 19.33 -5.47
C TYR A 530 -6.73 18.83 -6.65
N ALA A 531 -5.67 18.07 -6.39
CA ALA A 531 -4.86 17.45 -7.44
C ALA A 531 -5.70 16.53 -8.33
N ALA A 532 -6.60 15.73 -7.74
CA ALA A 532 -7.55 14.89 -8.47
C ALA A 532 -8.50 15.71 -9.35
N ALA A 533 -9.08 16.80 -8.81
CA ALA A 533 -9.97 17.69 -9.56
C ALA A 533 -9.26 18.36 -10.74
N VAL A 534 -8.03 18.83 -10.53
CA VAL A 534 -7.22 19.46 -11.59
C VAL A 534 -6.79 18.44 -12.64
N ALA A 535 -6.37 17.25 -12.25
CA ALA A 535 -6.02 16.17 -13.16
C ALA A 535 -7.22 15.83 -14.06
N ALA A 536 -8.41 15.63 -13.45
CA ALA A 536 -9.64 15.35 -14.18
C ALA A 536 -10.04 16.48 -15.15
N ARG A 537 -9.88 17.74 -14.70
CA ARG A 537 -10.20 18.92 -15.55
C ARG A 537 -9.24 19.08 -16.72
N SER A 538 -7.96 18.81 -16.49
CA SER A 538 -6.89 19.01 -17.47
C SER A 538 -6.73 17.84 -18.44
N ALA A 539 -7.38 16.70 -18.16
CA ALA A 539 -7.34 15.51 -18.99
C ALA A 539 -7.91 15.77 -20.39
N GLN A 540 -7.33 15.13 -21.40
CA GLN A 540 -7.89 15.14 -22.77
C GLN A 540 -9.20 14.34 -22.84
N GLN A 541 -9.32 13.32 -22.03
CA GLN A 541 -10.50 12.46 -21.87
C GLN A 541 -11.56 13.22 -21.06
N THR A 542 -12.63 13.63 -21.73
CA THR A 542 -13.68 14.48 -21.13
C THR A 542 -14.54 13.75 -20.11
N ASP A 543 -14.61 12.43 -20.17
CA ASP A 543 -15.31 11.55 -19.26
C ASP A 543 -14.67 11.52 -17.85
N LEU A 544 -13.37 11.79 -17.73
CA LEU A 544 -12.71 11.91 -16.42
C LEU A 544 -13.22 13.09 -15.59
N ARG A 545 -13.91 14.06 -16.21
CA ARG A 545 -14.52 15.20 -15.49
C ARG A 545 -15.58 14.76 -14.47
N ARG A 546 -16.09 13.52 -14.58
CA ARG A 546 -16.99 12.91 -13.60
C ARG A 546 -16.40 12.81 -12.18
N TYR A 547 -15.05 12.84 -12.05
CA TYR A 547 -14.36 12.84 -10.76
C TYR A 547 -14.30 14.22 -10.08
N ILE A 548 -14.55 15.31 -10.81
CA ILE A 548 -14.44 16.68 -10.29
C ILE A 548 -15.39 16.94 -9.12
N PRO A 549 -16.70 16.58 -9.20
CA PRO A 549 -17.65 16.79 -8.10
C PRO A 549 -17.19 16.09 -6.82
N GLN A 550 -16.79 14.84 -6.95
CA GLN A 550 -16.29 14.01 -5.86
C GLN A 550 -15.03 14.61 -5.21
N ALA A 551 -14.07 15.02 -6.02
CA ALA A 551 -12.82 15.60 -5.53
C ALA A 551 -13.06 16.93 -4.76
N ILE A 552 -13.94 17.78 -5.25
CA ILE A 552 -14.30 19.03 -4.55
C ILE A 552 -15.10 18.73 -3.26
N ALA A 553 -15.99 17.74 -3.27
CA ALA A 553 -16.70 17.31 -2.07
C ALA A 553 -15.74 16.79 -0.99
N VAL A 554 -14.73 15.99 -1.36
CA VAL A 554 -13.67 15.54 -0.42
C VAL A 554 -12.89 16.75 0.14
N ALA A 555 -12.60 17.76 -0.68
CA ALA A 555 -11.98 19.00 -0.18
C ALA A 555 -12.88 19.74 0.81
N ALA A 556 -14.19 19.82 0.54
CA ALA A 556 -15.17 20.44 1.44
C ALA A 556 -15.28 19.70 2.77
N ILE A 557 -15.32 18.36 2.75
CA ILE A 557 -15.32 17.52 3.96
C ILE A 557 -14.08 17.79 4.82
N ASN A 558 -12.92 17.87 4.20
CA ASN A 558 -11.66 18.12 4.90
C ASN A 558 -11.59 19.56 5.47
N ASP A 559 -12.12 20.56 4.78
CA ASP A 559 -12.30 21.90 5.35
C ASP A 559 -13.25 21.90 6.55
N SER A 560 -14.36 21.15 6.46
CA SER A 560 -15.28 20.99 7.60
C SER A 560 -14.57 20.36 8.81
N LYS A 561 -13.79 19.29 8.59
CA LYS A 561 -13.02 18.62 9.65
C LYS A 561 -11.91 19.49 10.22
N ALA A 562 -11.30 20.35 9.41
CA ALA A 562 -10.34 21.36 9.87
C ALA A 562 -10.98 22.55 10.63
N GLY A 563 -12.32 22.65 10.67
CA GLY A 563 -13.05 23.75 11.30
C GLY A 563 -13.34 24.93 10.36
N ASN A 564 -13.01 24.84 9.08
CA ASN A 564 -13.22 25.85 8.06
C ASN A 564 -14.63 25.74 7.46
N TRP A 565 -15.64 25.98 8.27
CA TRP A 565 -17.02 25.69 7.89
C TRP A 565 -17.61 26.66 6.85
N CYS A 566 -17.16 27.93 6.81
CA CYS A 566 -17.55 28.85 5.76
C CYS A 566 -16.98 28.44 4.41
N SER A 567 -15.69 28.05 4.36
CA SER A 567 -15.03 27.56 3.16
C SER A 567 -15.63 26.24 2.69
N SER A 568 -15.92 25.32 3.62
CA SER A 568 -16.58 24.04 3.34
C SER A 568 -17.92 24.24 2.65
N SER A 569 -18.78 25.11 3.19
CA SER A 569 -20.07 25.49 2.61
C SER A 569 -19.95 25.99 1.16
N ARG A 570 -18.97 26.86 0.89
CA ARG A 570 -18.72 27.37 -0.47
C ARG A 570 -18.19 26.30 -1.42
N LEU A 571 -17.29 25.43 -0.96
CA LEU A 571 -16.81 24.30 -1.75
C LEU A 571 -17.92 23.30 -2.06
N LEU A 572 -18.82 23.03 -1.11
CA LEU A 572 -19.99 22.20 -1.35
C LEU A 572 -20.83 22.72 -2.52
N ARG A 573 -21.10 24.03 -2.55
CA ARG A 573 -21.77 24.67 -3.68
C ARG A 573 -21.06 24.41 -5.01
N VAL A 574 -19.74 24.56 -5.03
CA VAL A 574 -18.93 24.30 -6.24
C VAL A 574 -19.01 22.82 -6.64
N ALA A 575 -19.00 21.90 -5.67
CA ALA A 575 -19.13 20.47 -5.93
C ALA A 575 -20.48 20.11 -6.58
N PHE A 576 -21.59 20.70 -6.09
CA PHE A 576 -22.91 20.53 -6.69
C PHE A 576 -23.02 21.15 -8.09
N MET A 577 -22.42 22.31 -8.32
CA MET A 577 -22.34 22.91 -9.66
C MET A 577 -21.58 21.99 -10.62
N ALA A 578 -20.48 21.39 -10.16
CA ALA A 578 -19.71 20.43 -10.92
C ALA A 578 -20.51 19.13 -11.17
N GLN A 579 -21.27 18.65 -10.18
CA GLN A 579 -22.18 17.52 -10.34
C GLN A 579 -23.20 17.75 -11.44
N ASN A 580 -23.84 18.92 -11.43
CA ASN A 580 -24.79 19.30 -12.48
C ASN A 580 -24.15 19.45 -13.86
N ALA A 581 -22.87 19.80 -13.94
CA ALA A 581 -22.18 20.02 -15.20
C ALA A 581 -21.57 18.74 -15.80
N TYR A 582 -21.16 17.78 -14.98
CA TYR A 582 -20.31 16.66 -15.41
C TYR A 582 -20.85 15.27 -15.09
N ALA A 583 -21.85 15.10 -14.20
CA ALA A 583 -22.42 13.82 -13.91
C ALA A 583 -23.39 13.36 -15.02
N GLU A 584 -23.40 12.09 -15.34
CA GLU A 584 -24.36 11.47 -16.25
C GLU A 584 -25.81 11.57 -15.73
N ASP A 585 -25.98 11.37 -14.42
CA ASP A 585 -27.22 11.59 -13.69
C ASP A 585 -26.96 12.53 -12.52
N PRO A 586 -27.24 13.83 -12.66
CA PRO A 586 -27.02 14.82 -11.61
C PRO A 586 -27.82 14.55 -10.33
N THR A 587 -28.91 13.80 -10.41
CA THR A 587 -29.79 13.48 -9.27
C THR A 587 -29.28 12.30 -8.43
N ASN A 588 -28.39 11.50 -8.98
CA ASN A 588 -27.81 10.34 -8.30
C ASN A 588 -26.61 10.76 -7.43
N LEU A 589 -26.88 11.08 -6.17
CA LEU A 589 -25.85 11.43 -5.17
C LEU A 589 -25.14 10.19 -4.59
N ASP A 590 -25.72 9.00 -4.76
CA ASP A 590 -25.35 7.79 -4.02
C ASP A 590 -24.14 7.04 -4.61
N ARG A 591 -23.73 7.36 -5.84
CA ARG A 591 -22.71 6.52 -6.53
C ARG A 591 -21.37 6.42 -5.79
N HIS A 592 -21.05 7.37 -4.90
CA HIS A 592 -19.83 7.36 -4.08
C HIS A 592 -19.96 7.97 -2.68
N GLY A 593 -21.14 8.40 -2.24
CA GLY A 593 -21.37 8.92 -0.89
C GLY A 593 -20.78 10.31 -0.58
N TYR A 594 -19.75 10.78 -1.26
CA TYR A 594 -19.00 11.99 -0.87
C TYR A 594 -19.82 13.29 -0.89
N LEU A 595 -20.72 13.46 -1.84
CA LEU A 595 -21.60 14.65 -1.86
C LEU A 595 -22.61 14.59 -0.72
N ALA A 596 -23.12 13.40 -0.37
CA ALA A 596 -24.00 13.20 0.77
C ALA A 596 -23.26 13.48 2.09
N ASP A 597 -22.02 12.98 2.22
CA ASP A 597 -21.18 13.24 3.39
C ASP A 597 -20.86 14.74 3.54
N ALA A 598 -20.53 15.42 2.45
CA ALA A 598 -20.30 16.87 2.46
C ALA A 598 -21.58 17.65 2.84
N LEU A 599 -22.74 17.20 2.36
CA LEU A 599 -24.04 17.78 2.75
C LEU A 599 -24.33 17.56 4.24
N GLN A 600 -24.01 16.38 4.79
CA GLN A 600 -24.13 16.12 6.23
C GLN A 600 -23.24 17.08 7.05
N CYS A 601 -22.01 17.34 6.59
CA CYS A 601 -21.14 18.33 7.22
C CYS A 601 -21.77 19.73 7.21
N GLU A 602 -22.39 20.15 6.11
CA GLU A 602 -23.08 21.42 5.98
C GLU A 602 -24.29 21.50 6.90
N MET A 603 -25.09 20.44 6.96
CA MET A 603 -26.26 20.35 7.86
C MET A 603 -25.83 20.47 9.33
N PHE A 604 -24.77 19.78 9.72
CA PHE A 604 -24.21 19.88 11.06
C PHE A 604 -23.74 21.31 11.38
N ALA A 605 -22.99 21.93 10.46
CA ALA A 605 -22.53 23.30 10.61
C ALA A 605 -23.72 24.30 10.75
N PHE A 606 -24.77 24.10 9.94
CA PHE A 606 -25.98 24.91 10.01
C PHE A 606 -26.69 24.81 11.38
N LEU A 607 -26.85 23.58 11.90
CA LEU A 607 -27.46 23.35 13.22
C LEU A 607 -26.68 24.03 14.34
N ILE A 608 -25.36 23.95 14.31
CA ILE A 608 -24.47 24.62 15.27
C ILE A 608 -24.60 26.16 15.14
N ALA A 609 -24.59 26.67 13.92
CA ALA A 609 -24.74 28.10 13.68
C ALA A 609 -26.08 28.60 14.21
N ARG A 610 -27.17 27.91 13.90
CA ARG A 610 -28.54 28.29 14.35
C ARG A 610 -28.65 28.31 15.86
N ASP A 611 -28.11 27.31 16.56
CA ASP A 611 -28.38 27.15 18.00
C ASP A 611 -27.34 27.86 18.88
N PHE A 612 -26.10 28.02 18.40
CA PHE A 612 -25.00 28.51 19.23
C PHE A 612 -24.22 29.69 18.65
N ALA A 613 -24.43 30.02 17.35
CA ALA A 613 -23.62 31.01 16.66
C ALA A 613 -24.42 31.66 15.51
N LEU A 614 -25.53 32.35 15.85
CA LEU A 614 -26.51 32.91 14.90
C LEU A 614 -25.90 33.84 13.84
N GLU A 615 -24.77 34.45 14.12
CA GLU A 615 -24.05 35.33 13.19
C GLU A 615 -23.56 34.64 11.92
N TYR A 616 -23.37 33.32 11.94
CA TYR A 616 -22.91 32.50 10.78
C TYR A 616 -24.08 31.89 10.00
N GLU A 617 -25.25 31.78 10.63
CA GLU A 617 -26.42 31.12 10.04
C GLU A 617 -26.83 31.72 8.68
N PRO A 618 -26.84 33.04 8.47
CA PRO A 618 -27.18 33.61 7.16
C PRO A 618 -26.25 33.16 6.02
N THR A 619 -24.96 32.95 6.30
CA THR A 619 -23.98 32.51 5.30
C THR A 619 -24.25 31.07 4.84
N LEU A 620 -24.55 30.18 5.78
CA LEU A 620 -24.87 28.77 5.50
C LEU A 620 -26.26 28.63 4.86
N ARG A 621 -27.25 29.41 5.33
CA ARG A 621 -28.58 29.43 4.73
C ARG A 621 -28.57 29.91 3.29
N ALA A 622 -27.75 30.88 2.94
CA ALA A 622 -27.60 31.30 1.55
C ALA A 622 -27.09 30.15 0.64
N THR A 623 -26.13 29.35 1.11
CA THR A 623 -25.70 28.14 0.38
C THR A 623 -26.83 27.12 0.27
N ALA A 624 -27.56 26.86 1.34
CA ALA A 624 -28.70 25.94 1.36
C ALA A 624 -29.82 26.37 0.39
N GLN A 625 -30.09 27.66 0.28
CA GLN A 625 -31.06 28.21 -0.69
C GLN A 625 -30.61 27.98 -2.12
N GLU A 626 -29.32 28.21 -2.45
CA GLU A 626 -28.75 27.97 -3.77
C GLU A 626 -28.78 26.48 -4.13
N LEU A 627 -28.60 25.59 -3.15
CA LEU A 627 -28.63 24.14 -3.33
C LEU A 627 -30.07 23.58 -3.31
N GLY A 628 -31.06 24.34 -2.88
CA GLY A 628 -32.44 23.87 -2.70
C GLY A 628 -32.61 22.92 -1.51
N THR A 629 -31.70 22.95 -0.54
CA THR A 629 -31.70 22.08 0.66
C THR A 629 -32.27 22.79 1.90
N GLU A 630 -32.74 24.02 1.79
CA GLU A 630 -33.23 24.83 2.90
C GLU A 630 -34.37 24.14 3.68
N GLN A 631 -35.33 23.55 2.98
CA GLN A 631 -36.44 22.82 3.59
C GLN A 631 -35.94 21.61 4.42
N LEU A 632 -34.93 20.89 3.93
CA LEU A 632 -34.33 19.76 4.63
C LEU A 632 -33.69 20.23 5.96
N LEU A 633 -32.99 21.36 5.94
CA LEU A 633 -32.38 21.94 7.14
C LEU A 633 -33.45 22.33 8.17
N ASP A 634 -34.55 22.97 7.74
CA ASP A 634 -35.63 23.40 8.62
C ASP A 634 -36.40 22.19 9.19
N ASP A 635 -36.55 21.09 8.47
CA ASP A 635 -37.21 19.86 8.92
C ASP A 635 -36.36 19.05 9.93
N LEU A 636 -35.05 19.09 9.84
CA LEU A 636 -34.13 18.40 10.77
C LEU A 636 -33.88 19.18 12.06
N ALA A 637 -33.99 20.47 11.99
CA ALA A 637 -33.72 21.40 13.08
C ALA A 637 -34.46 21.10 14.41
N PRO A 638 -35.77 20.78 14.40
CA PRO A 638 -36.48 20.46 15.63
C PRO A 638 -36.07 19.15 16.29
N GLN A 639 -35.65 18.17 15.49
CA GLN A 639 -35.31 16.82 15.98
C GLN A 639 -34.02 16.83 16.81
N VAL A 640 -33.04 17.64 16.43
CA VAL A 640 -31.75 17.75 17.14
C VAL A 640 -31.86 18.58 18.40
N ALA A 641 -32.73 19.60 18.41
CA ALA A 641 -32.93 20.46 19.60
C ALA A 641 -33.56 19.74 20.79
N GLU A 642 -34.20 18.59 20.57
CA GLU A 642 -34.82 17.74 21.62
C GLU A 642 -33.85 16.70 22.21
N GLU A 643 -32.61 16.56 21.70
CA GLU A 643 -31.64 15.62 22.23
C GLU A 643 -31.02 16.10 23.55
N ASP A 644 -31.06 15.25 24.56
CA ASP A 644 -30.40 15.51 25.86
C ASP A 644 -28.88 15.64 25.63
N GLY A 645 -28.30 16.77 26.01
CA GLY A 645 -26.85 17.02 25.89
C GLY A 645 -26.43 17.84 24.68
N TRP A 646 -27.38 18.40 23.89
CA TRP A 646 -27.06 19.33 22.80
C TRP A 646 -26.67 20.70 23.37
N THR A 647 -25.38 20.86 23.72
CA THR A 647 -24.77 22.11 24.21
C THR A 647 -23.49 22.42 23.46
N VAL A 648 -23.08 23.70 23.42
CA VAL A 648 -21.85 24.11 22.75
C VAL A 648 -20.63 23.42 23.34
N GLU A 649 -20.57 23.21 24.65
CA GLU A 649 -19.48 22.52 25.35
C GLU A 649 -19.41 21.05 24.94
N ALA A 650 -20.54 20.35 24.85
CA ALA A 650 -20.60 18.95 24.42
C ALA A 650 -20.19 18.77 22.97
N VAL A 651 -20.62 19.69 22.10
CA VAL A 651 -20.22 19.71 20.67
C VAL A 651 -18.71 19.90 20.56
N ILE A 652 -18.16 20.90 21.23
CA ILE A 652 -16.72 21.18 21.21
C ILE A 652 -15.92 20.00 21.76
N ALA A 653 -16.33 19.42 22.89
CA ALA A 653 -15.68 18.24 23.44
C ALA A 653 -15.77 17.03 22.49
N GLY A 654 -16.87 16.92 21.73
CA GLY A 654 -17.03 15.91 20.69
C GLY A 654 -16.04 16.09 19.53
N LEU A 655 -15.90 17.31 19.04
CA LEU A 655 -14.97 17.66 17.97
C LEU A 655 -13.51 17.45 18.42
N ASP A 656 -13.16 17.83 19.66
CA ASP A 656 -11.83 17.64 20.22
C ASP A 656 -11.46 16.14 20.31
N ARG A 657 -12.38 15.29 20.79
CA ARG A 657 -12.17 13.84 20.83
C ARG A 657 -11.95 13.23 19.44
N GLN A 658 -12.53 13.83 18.42
CA GLN A 658 -12.35 13.40 17.02
C GLN A 658 -11.14 14.06 16.33
N GLY A 659 -10.35 14.87 17.02
CA GLY A 659 -9.23 15.60 16.45
C GLY A 659 -9.65 16.63 15.39
N ARG A 660 -10.90 17.12 15.44
CA ARG A 660 -11.42 18.10 14.48
C ARG A 660 -11.12 19.53 14.90
N GLY A 661 -11.06 20.44 13.91
CA GLY A 661 -10.88 21.85 14.13
C GLY A 661 -12.09 22.52 14.79
N ARG A 662 -11.89 23.73 15.31
CA ARG A 662 -12.95 24.53 15.95
C ARG A 662 -13.91 25.07 14.91
N PRO A 663 -15.24 25.11 15.23
CA PRO A 663 -16.24 25.65 14.34
C PRO A 663 -15.93 27.09 13.91
N PHE A 664 -16.06 27.35 12.62
CA PHE A 664 -15.85 28.68 12.02
C PHE A 664 -14.43 29.27 12.25
N SER A 665 -13.41 28.43 12.30
CA SER A 665 -12.01 28.87 12.44
C SER A 665 -11.52 29.70 11.25
N ASP A 666 -12.28 29.71 10.17
CA ASP A 666 -12.06 30.48 8.95
C ASP A 666 -12.80 31.82 8.90
N ALA A 667 -13.49 32.21 9.99
CA ALA A 667 -14.15 33.51 10.12
C ALA A 667 -13.24 34.53 10.82
N GLY A 668 -13.54 35.85 10.61
CA GLY A 668 -12.80 36.93 11.22
C GLY A 668 -11.56 37.37 10.41
N HIS A 669 -10.85 38.43 10.89
CA HIS A 669 -9.71 39.01 10.20
C HIS A 669 -8.44 38.12 10.17
N THR A 670 -8.36 37.15 11.08
CA THR A 670 -7.24 36.19 11.17
C THR A 670 -7.75 34.78 11.20
N ARG A 671 -7.11 33.88 10.48
CA ARG A 671 -7.36 32.47 10.52
C ARG A 671 -6.34 31.77 11.43
N ALA A 672 -6.80 30.77 12.19
CA ALA A 672 -5.94 29.92 13.00
C ALA A 672 -6.29 28.46 12.76
N GLN A 673 -5.40 27.75 12.06
CA GLN A 673 -5.55 26.33 11.79
C GLN A 673 -4.80 25.51 12.83
N ARG A 674 -5.46 24.50 13.39
CA ARG A 674 -4.90 23.64 14.44
C ARG A 674 -5.05 22.19 14.07
N TRP A 675 -4.02 21.41 14.33
CA TRP A 675 -4.09 19.94 14.26
C TRP A 675 -3.06 19.34 15.21
N SER A 676 -3.26 18.07 15.55
CA SER A 676 -2.33 17.30 16.34
C SER A 676 -2.03 16.00 15.63
N ALA A 677 -0.76 15.73 15.38
CA ALA A 677 -0.31 14.51 14.70
C ALA A 677 1.13 14.16 15.10
N PHE A 678 1.41 12.86 15.24
CA PHE A 678 2.75 12.33 15.50
C PHE A 678 3.47 12.97 16.69
N GLY A 679 2.70 13.29 17.74
CA GLY A 679 3.24 13.87 18.98
C GLY A 679 3.43 15.39 18.95
N ALA A 680 3.16 16.06 17.85
CA ALA A 680 3.26 17.52 17.75
C ALA A 680 1.86 18.17 17.65
N ASP A 681 1.67 19.26 18.42
CA ASP A 681 0.50 20.12 18.37
C ASP A 681 0.83 21.37 17.59
N TRP A 682 0.14 21.57 16.48
CA TRP A 682 0.39 22.68 15.57
C TRP A 682 -0.69 23.74 15.66
N THR A 683 -0.26 24.99 15.57
CA THR A 683 -1.15 26.12 15.32
C THR A 683 -0.51 27.00 14.25
N VAL A 684 -1.20 27.20 13.13
CA VAL A 684 -0.74 28.10 12.06
C VAL A 684 -1.73 29.24 11.92
N ARG A 685 -1.25 30.47 11.95
CA ARG A 685 -2.05 31.69 11.85
C ARG A 685 -1.65 32.49 10.61
N CYS A 686 -2.65 33.12 9.98
CA CYS A 686 -2.44 34.04 8.87
C CYS A 686 -3.55 35.12 8.85
N ALA A 687 -3.37 36.17 8.08
CA ALA A 687 -4.46 37.08 7.75
C ALA A 687 -5.53 36.30 6.91
N ASN A 688 -6.81 36.67 7.10
CA ASN A 688 -7.91 36.01 6.40
C ASN A 688 -8.21 36.69 5.06
N THR A 689 -7.20 36.76 4.19
CA THR A 689 -7.34 37.16 2.79
C THR A 689 -7.06 35.93 1.92
N ARG A 690 -7.64 35.87 0.73
CA ARG A 690 -7.40 34.76 -0.22
C ARG A 690 -5.92 34.43 -0.36
N ARG A 691 -5.10 35.45 -0.57
CA ARG A 691 -3.66 35.34 -0.79
C ARG A 691 -2.93 34.76 0.41
N ASP A 692 -3.20 35.27 1.62
CA ASP A 692 -2.56 34.82 2.86
C ASP A 692 -3.01 33.41 3.22
N VAL A 693 -4.28 33.10 3.06
CA VAL A 693 -4.85 31.79 3.35
C VAL A 693 -4.26 30.71 2.41
N LEU A 694 -4.23 30.97 1.10
CA LEU A 694 -3.66 30.00 0.15
C LEU A 694 -2.18 29.71 0.44
N ALA A 695 -1.41 30.75 0.79
CA ALA A 695 0.00 30.55 1.16
C ALA A 695 0.14 29.76 2.47
N ALA A 696 -0.69 30.06 3.47
CA ALA A 696 -0.69 29.30 4.73
C ALA A 696 -1.10 27.86 4.51
N GLU A 697 -2.16 27.58 3.73
CA GLU A 697 -2.59 26.22 3.42
C GLU A 697 -1.54 25.46 2.59
N ARG A 698 -0.82 26.13 1.69
CA ARG A 698 0.34 25.56 0.99
C ARG A 698 1.42 25.10 1.97
N LEU A 699 1.76 25.92 2.94
CA LEU A 699 2.74 25.56 3.98
C LEU A 699 2.21 24.42 4.86
N ILE A 700 0.96 24.49 5.32
CA ILE A 700 0.37 23.46 6.18
C ILE A 700 0.33 22.11 5.46
N SER A 701 -0.11 22.09 4.20
CA SER A 701 -0.15 20.84 3.42
C SER A 701 1.23 20.24 3.25
N ALA A 702 2.26 21.08 3.00
CA ALA A 702 3.64 20.64 2.92
C ALA A 702 4.15 20.08 4.26
N ILE A 703 3.89 20.77 5.37
CA ILE A 703 4.22 20.29 6.72
C ILE A 703 3.59 18.90 6.95
N GLN A 704 2.29 18.75 6.66
CA GLN A 704 1.58 17.50 6.89
C GLN A 704 2.10 16.34 6.04
N VAL A 705 2.39 16.57 4.76
CA VAL A 705 2.99 15.56 3.87
C VAL A 705 4.39 15.17 4.35
N ILE A 706 5.23 16.14 4.72
CA ILE A 706 6.57 15.88 5.25
C ILE A 706 6.49 15.10 6.56
N GLN A 707 5.55 15.44 7.45
CA GLN A 707 5.34 14.69 8.70
C GLN A 707 5.16 13.20 8.45
N VAL A 708 4.27 12.83 7.51
CA VAL A 708 4.02 11.42 7.19
C VAL A 708 5.24 10.76 6.56
N GLU A 709 5.91 11.46 5.65
CA GLU A 709 7.07 10.90 4.95
C GLU A 709 8.25 10.66 5.89
N LEU A 710 8.46 11.54 6.85
CA LEU A 710 9.45 11.33 7.89
C LEU A 710 9.02 10.23 8.86
N ALA A 711 7.74 10.18 9.25
CA ALA A 711 7.18 9.14 10.10
C ALA A 711 7.25 7.74 9.45
N TYR A 712 7.23 7.64 8.13
CA TYR A 712 7.45 6.38 7.41
C TYR A 712 8.81 5.76 7.72
N THR A 713 9.84 6.60 7.92
CA THR A 713 11.20 6.17 8.19
C THR A 713 11.49 6.13 9.69
N ASP A 714 11.13 7.18 10.41
CA ASP A 714 11.36 7.31 11.85
C ASP A 714 10.28 8.18 12.52
N PRO A 715 9.45 7.61 13.41
CA PRO A 715 8.34 8.34 14.03
C PRO A 715 8.73 9.28 15.17
N VAL A 716 10.02 9.30 15.60
CA VAL A 716 10.47 9.99 16.82
C VAL A 716 11.11 11.32 16.46
N TRP A 717 10.37 12.27 15.96
CA TRP A 717 11.04 13.50 15.51
C TRP A 717 10.37 14.84 15.85
N LEU A 718 9.08 14.86 16.24
CA LEU A 718 8.39 16.15 16.54
C LEU A 718 7.50 16.18 17.79
N PRO A 719 7.88 15.68 18.96
CA PRO A 719 7.05 15.76 20.16
C PRO A 719 7.10 17.17 20.78
N ALA A 720 6.42 18.12 20.20
CA ALA A 720 6.46 19.53 20.61
C ALA A 720 5.13 20.26 20.38
N LYS A 721 4.99 21.45 20.96
CA LYS A 721 3.97 22.42 20.59
C LYS A 721 4.58 23.45 19.64
N VAL A 722 4.01 23.62 18.48
CA VAL A 722 4.54 24.50 17.42
C VAL A 722 3.48 25.55 17.04
N ASP A 723 3.85 26.80 17.11
CA ASP A 723 3.00 27.95 16.76
C ASP A 723 3.67 28.74 15.63
N VAL A 724 3.01 28.83 14.49
CA VAL A 724 3.54 29.49 13.28
C VAL A 724 2.63 30.64 12.86
N GLU A 725 3.20 31.82 12.69
CA GLU A 725 2.55 32.96 12.03
C GLU A 725 3.08 33.07 10.59
N VAL A 726 2.20 32.96 9.60
CA VAL A 726 2.55 33.09 8.18
C VAL A 726 2.32 34.53 7.74
N LYS A 727 3.31 35.14 7.10
CA LYS A 727 3.28 36.48 6.51
C LYS A 727 3.66 36.43 5.04
N ILE A 728 2.94 37.18 4.21
CA ILE A 728 3.24 37.28 2.78
C ILE A 728 3.86 38.64 2.47
N ASP A 729 4.99 38.89 3.03
CA ASP A 729 5.77 40.12 2.81
C ASP A 729 7.17 39.86 2.22
N GLY A 730 7.46 38.59 1.95
CA GLY A 730 8.79 38.13 1.58
C GLY A 730 9.77 38.22 2.73
N VAL A 731 11.00 37.77 2.49
CA VAL A 731 12.08 37.88 3.49
C VAL A 731 12.42 39.36 3.71
N PRO A 732 12.35 39.89 4.96
CA PRO A 732 12.71 41.26 5.24
C PRO A 732 14.12 41.60 4.75
N GLU A 733 14.31 42.81 4.23
CA GLU A 733 15.62 43.26 3.75
C GLU A 733 16.66 43.15 4.88
N GLY A 734 17.68 42.33 4.69
CA GLY A 734 18.77 42.06 5.64
C GLY A 734 18.60 40.79 6.51
N GLN A 735 17.49 40.06 6.43
CA GLN A 735 17.36 38.73 7.02
C GLN A 735 17.58 37.71 5.91
N GLY A 736 18.57 36.83 6.09
CA GLY A 736 18.89 35.77 5.11
C GLY A 736 17.98 34.56 5.16
N GLU A 737 17.00 34.52 6.07
CA GLU A 737 16.15 33.32 6.33
C GLU A 737 14.66 33.65 6.19
N SER A 738 13.94 32.75 5.56
CA SER A 738 12.48 32.82 5.43
C SER A 738 11.71 32.48 6.71
N CYS A 739 12.44 32.02 7.76
CA CYS A 739 11.88 31.63 9.05
C CYS A 739 12.61 32.35 10.19
N GLU A 740 11.85 32.92 11.10
CA GLU A 740 12.34 33.53 12.33
C GLU A 740 11.74 32.79 13.54
N ARG A 741 12.60 32.23 14.40
CA ARG A 741 12.18 31.65 15.67
C ARG A 741 12.05 32.77 16.71
N LEU A 742 10.87 32.87 17.32
CA LEU A 742 10.64 33.82 18.41
C LEU A 742 10.91 33.16 19.77
N PRO A 743 11.50 33.93 20.72
CA PRO A 743 11.64 33.43 22.08
C PRO A 743 10.27 33.27 22.74
N ASP A 744 9.92 32.05 23.09
CA ASP A 744 8.71 31.70 23.81
C ASP A 744 9.01 30.50 24.73
N ASN A 745 8.42 30.50 25.93
CA ASN A 745 8.61 29.42 26.89
C ASN A 745 7.46 28.39 26.90
N GLU A 746 6.38 28.67 26.16
CA GLU A 746 5.19 27.82 26.15
C GLU A 746 5.05 27.02 24.86
N ALA A 747 5.65 27.49 23.74
CA ALA A 747 5.60 26.80 22.47
C ALA A 747 6.86 27.11 21.63
N SER A 748 7.18 26.26 20.67
CA SER A 748 8.15 26.58 19.61
C SER A 748 7.48 27.52 18.62
N ARG A 749 7.81 28.84 18.73
CA ARG A 749 7.09 29.89 18.03
C ARG A 749 7.88 30.44 16.86
N TRP A 750 7.21 30.58 15.71
CA TRP A 750 7.84 30.92 14.45
C TRP A 750 7.08 32.01 13.71
N ILE A 751 7.81 32.86 13.00
CA ILE A 751 7.28 33.67 11.91
C ILE A 751 7.86 33.12 10.61
N VAL A 752 6.99 32.80 9.66
CA VAL A 752 7.36 32.32 8.33
C VAL A 752 6.99 33.36 7.30
N HIS A 753 8.01 33.87 6.60
CA HIS A 753 7.84 34.82 5.53
C HIS A 753 7.78 34.11 4.19
N LEU A 754 6.59 34.09 3.55
CA LEU A 754 6.41 33.45 2.25
C LEU A 754 6.31 34.52 1.15
N VAL A 755 6.86 34.18 0.00
CA VAL A 755 6.65 34.98 -1.21
C VAL A 755 5.31 34.58 -1.82
N PRO A 756 4.49 35.56 -2.30
CA PRO A 756 3.25 35.24 -3.02
C PRO A 756 3.52 34.33 -4.21
N ALA A 757 2.67 33.31 -4.41
CA ALA A 757 2.81 32.35 -5.50
C ALA A 757 2.89 33.02 -6.88
N GLU A 758 2.13 34.09 -7.09
CA GLU A 758 2.11 34.90 -8.30
C GLU A 758 3.46 35.60 -8.65
N HIS A 759 4.37 35.67 -7.67
CA HIS A 759 5.71 36.27 -7.83
C HIS A 759 6.81 35.21 -7.91
N LEU A 760 6.46 33.91 -7.79
CA LEU A 760 7.38 32.79 -7.90
C LEU A 760 7.23 32.08 -9.23
N ILE A 761 8.34 31.65 -9.80
CA ILE A 761 8.31 30.68 -10.91
C ILE A 761 8.05 29.29 -10.32
N GLU A 762 7.47 28.39 -11.13
CA GLU A 762 7.07 27.04 -10.69
C GLU A 762 8.18 26.29 -9.94
N GLU A 763 9.43 26.45 -10.35
CA GLU A 763 10.60 25.85 -9.73
C GLU A 763 10.91 26.39 -8.31
N GLN A 764 10.36 27.54 -7.92
CA GLN A 764 10.58 28.18 -6.62
C GLN A 764 9.45 27.95 -5.63
N LEU A 765 8.28 27.52 -6.08
CA LEU A 765 7.09 27.34 -5.24
C LEU A 765 7.29 26.23 -4.19
N LEU A 766 7.99 25.17 -4.54
CA LEU A 766 8.21 24.05 -3.64
C LEU A 766 9.40 24.29 -2.68
N PRO A 767 10.56 24.76 -3.12
CA PRO A 767 11.69 25.07 -2.24
C PRO A 767 11.35 26.04 -1.11
N ASP A 768 10.49 27.02 -1.35
CA ASP A 768 10.03 28.00 -0.38
C ASP A 768 9.42 27.34 0.87
N VAL A 769 8.38 26.55 0.66
CA VAL A 769 7.68 25.87 1.78
C VAL A 769 8.50 24.74 2.39
N VAL A 770 9.33 24.03 1.60
CA VAL A 770 10.19 22.96 2.10
C VAL A 770 11.29 23.52 3.01
N SER A 771 11.89 24.65 2.63
CA SER A 771 12.88 25.33 3.46
C SER A 771 12.28 25.75 4.79
N ALA A 772 11.10 26.41 4.76
CA ALA A 772 10.40 26.85 5.96
C ALA A 772 10.04 25.65 6.87
N ALA A 773 9.43 24.61 6.31
CA ALA A 773 9.09 23.42 7.05
C ALA A 773 10.33 22.74 7.65
N SER A 774 11.42 22.60 6.89
CA SER A 774 12.65 21.95 7.35
C SER A 774 13.27 22.69 8.52
N SER A 775 13.29 24.03 8.50
CA SER A 775 13.80 24.84 9.63
C SER A 775 13.02 24.57 10.92
N ILE A 776 11.68 24.49 10.82
CA ILE A 776 10.83 24.19 11.98
C ILE A 776 11.06 22.75 12.46
N PHE A 777 11.18 21.79 11.54
CA PHE A 777 11.35 20.38 11.89
C PHE A 777 12.70 20.11 12.55
N ILE A 778 13.81 20.70 12.07
CA ILE A 778 15.13 20.56 12.65
C ILE A 778 15.12 20.99 14.12
N GLU A 779 14.53 22.14 14.42
CA GLU A 779 14.51 22.70 15.77
C GLU A 779 13.61 21.93 16.74
N ASN A 780 12.63 21.19 16.24
CA ASN A 780 11.69 20.43 17.06
C ASN A 780 11.97 18.91 17.02
N SER A 781 12.98 18.46 16.29
CA SER A 781 13.32 17.04 16.17
C SER A 781 13.94 16.49 17.44
N LEU A 782 13.69 15.22 17.75
CA LEU A 782 14.41 14.44 18.74
C LEU A 782 15.74 13.86 18.22
N LEU A 783 16.05 14.05 16.94
CA LEU A 783 17.29 13.62 16.31
C LEU A 783 18.30 14.77 16.26
N ASP A 784 19.58 14.44 16.21
CA ASP A 784 20.57 15.45 15.90
C ASP A 784 20.51 15.85 14.41
N LEU A 785 21.13 16.96 14.06
CA LEU A 785 21.07 17.49 12.70
C LEU A 785 21.54 16.50 11.63
N PRO A 786 22.65 15.77 11.76
CA PRO A 786 23.07 14.77 10.78
C PRO A 786 22.05 13.66 10.57
N GLN A 787 21.50 13.11 11.66
CA GLN A 787 20.45 12.06 11.61
C GLN A 787 19.19 12.57 10.94
N PHE A 788 18.74 13.78 11.28
CA PHE A 788 17.57 14.40 10.68
C PHE A 788 17.77 14.64 9.17
N MET A 789 18.93 15.17 8.77
CA MET A 789 19.25 15.41 7.36
C MET A 789 19.30 14.10 6.55
N GLU A 790 19.72 12.99 7.14
CA GLU A 790 19.68 11.68 6.47
C GLU A 790 18.22 11.24 6.20
N LEU A 791 17.29 11.44 7.15
CA LEU A 791 15.88 11.20 6.95
C LEU A 791 15.29 12.05 5.81
N VAL A 792 15.62 13.34 5.79
CA VAL A 792 15.16 14.28 4.74
C VAL A 792 15.69 13.86 3.38
N HIS A 793 16.97 13.54 3.25
CA HIS A 793 17.54 13.05 1.99
C HIS A 793 16.88 11.75 1.54
N GLY A 794 16.62 10.83 2.47
CA GLY A 794 15.88 9.60 2.18
C GLY A 794 14.46 9.88 1.68
N ALA A 795 13.75 10.84 2.28
CA ALA A 795 12.42 11.25 1.84
C ALA A 795 12.43 11.83 0.42
N PHE A 796 13.39 12.68 0.08
CA PHE A 796 13.52 13.21 -1.29
C PHE A 796 13.84 12.11 -2.30
N SER A 797 14.68 11.14 -1.94
CA SER A 797 15.00 9.99 -2.79
C SER A 797 13.77 9.11 -3.06
N ARG A 798 12.78 9.10 -2.16
CA ARG A 798 11.47 8.43 -2.32
C ARG A 798 10.41 9.31 -2.98
N GLY A 799 10.78 10.38 -3.65
CA GLY A 799 9.85 11.21 -4.43
C GLY A 799 9.03 12.21 -3.62
N LEU A 800 9.52 12.68 -2.47
CA LEU A 800 8.84 13.68 -1.63
C LEU A 800 8.36 14.90 -2.44
N GLY A 801 9.16 15.39 -3.40
CA GLY A 801 8.77 16.52 -4.25
C GLY A 801 7.44 16.30 -4.98
N HIS A 802 7.23 15.12 -5.55
CA HIS A 802 5.97 14.76 -6.23
C HIS A 802 4.79 14.59 -5.26
N LYS A 803 5.06 14.17 -4.03
CA LYS A 803 4.03 14.05 -2.98
C LYS A 803 3.56 15.43 -2.53
N LEU A 804 4.48 16.39 -2.40
CA LEU A 804 4.21 17.76 -1.98
C LEU A 804 3.45 18.58 -3.04
N SER A 805 3.78 18.40 -4.30
CA SER A 805 3.12 19.16 -5.37
C SER A 805 1.74 18.61 -5.74
N GLY A 806 1.43 17.36 -5.37
CA GLY A 806 0.20 16.70 -5.82
C GLY A 806 0.02 16.66 -7.34
N GLY A 807 1.03 17.15 -8.08
CA GLY A 807 1.01 17.28 -9.53
C GLY A 807 0.80 18.69 -10.08
N ARG A 808 0.45 19.64 -9.20
CA ARG A 808 0.34 21.08 -9.48
C ARG A 808 0.61 21.88 -8.22
N PRO A 809 1.09 23.12 -8.31
CA PRO A 809 1.20 24.02 -7.17
C PRO A 809 -0.15 24.15 -6.43
N TYR A 810 -0.11 24.21 -5.10
CA TYR A 810 -1.31 24.30 -4.28
C TYR A 810 -2.21 25.48 -4.67
N ASP A 811 -1.62 26.65 -4.88
CA ASP A 811 -2.35 27.88 -5.19
C ASP A 811 -3.10 27.83 -6.52
N GLU A 812 -2.58 27.06 -7.50
CA GLU A 812 -3.29 26.82 -8.76
C GLU A 812 -4.41 25.80 -8.58
N ALA A 813 -4.16 24.76 -7.82
CA ALA A 813 -5.11 23.68 -7.57
C ALA A 813 -6.29 24.14 -6.71
N ALA A 814 -6.02 24.99 -5.72
CA ALA A 814 -7.00 25.49 -4.72
C ALA A 814 -7.86 26.68 -5.21
N ASN A 815 -7.85 27.01 -6.48
CA ASN A 815 -8.53 28.20 -7.02
C ASN A 815 -10.04 27.98 -7.25
N PHE A 816 -10.77 27.61 -6.18
CA PHE A 816 -12.23 27.39 -6.24
C PHE A 816 -13.05 28.47 -5.53
N LEU A 817 -12.43 29.25 -4.63
CA LEU A 817 -13.08 30.32 -3.91
C LEU A 817 -12.60 31.70 -4.43
N SER A 818 -13.51 32.66 -4.45
CA SER A 818 -13.23 34.01 -4.93
C SER A 818 -12.69 34.94 -3.83
N ASP A 819 -12.10 36.06 -4.21
CA ASP A 819 -11.70 37.12 -3.24
C ASP A 819 -12.88 37.64 -2.41
N ASP A 820 -14.08 37.70 -3.01
CA ASP A 820 -15.32 38.13 -2.32
C ASP A 820 -15.74 37.14 -1.24
N ASP A 821 -15.51 35.81 -1.45
CA ASP A 821 -15.79 34.81 -0.41
C ASP A 821 -14.91 35.05 0.81
N TYR A 822 -13.59 35.21 0.62
CA TYR A 822 -12.66 35.49 1.74
C TYR A 822 -12.92 36.82 2.40
N LEU A 823 -13.28 37.85 1.63
CA LEU A 823 -13.68 39.14 2.19
C LEU A 823 -14.95 39.02 3.05
N GLY A 824 -15.92 38.22 2.61
CA GLY A 824 -17.12 37.87 3.36
C GLY A 824 -16.78 37.18 4.68
N PHE A 825 -15.90 36.15 4.64
CA PHE A 825 -15.48 35.45 5.85
C PHE A 825 -14.76 36.36 6.85
N ALA A 826 -13.91 37.24 6.37
CA ALA A 826 -13.17 38.21 7.20
C ALA A 826 -14.08 39.22 7.94
N GLN A 827 -15.29 39.48 7.45
CA GLN A 827 -16.25 40.37 8.06
C GLN A 827 -17.06 39.67 9.17
N LEU A 828 -17.10 38.34 9.21
CA LEU A 828 -17.76 37.59 10.28
C LEU A 828 -16.97 37.74 11.59
N PRO A 829 -17.62 37.62 12.76
CA PRO A 829 -16.88 37.59 14.02
C PRO A 829 -15.94 36.39 14.09
N LEU A 830 -14.95 36.43 14.96
CA LEU A 830 -14.09 35.26 15.24
C LEU A 830 -14.91 34.11 15.78
N GLY A 831 -14.68 32.91 15.28
CA GLY A 831 -15.42 31.69 15.57
C GLY A 831 -15.77 31.45 17.04
N ILE A 832 -16.51 30.41 17.35
CA ILE A 832 -17.10 30.20 18.69
C ILE A 832 -16.05 30.44 19.78
N ALA A 833 -16.13 31.57 20.45
CA ALA A 833 -15.17 31.99 21.47
C ALA A 833 -15.30 31.14 22.74
N GLY A 834 -14.20 30.90 23.43
CA GLY A 834 -14.16 30.26 24.74
C GLY A 834 -13.73 28.79 24.73
N ALA A 835 -13.55 28.20 23.60
CA ALA A 835 -13.03 26.85 23.49
C ALA A 835 -11.49 26.82 23.53
N GLY A 836 -10.90 27.50 24.49
CA GLY A 836 -9.44 27.60 24.69
C GLY A 836 -8.80 26.41 25.38
N THR A 837 -9.42 25.26 25.41
CA THR A 837 -8.75 24.04 25.89
C THR A 837 -7.74 23.57 24.84
N ALA A 838 -6.53 23.35 25.30
CA ALA A 838 -5.49 22.71 24.49
C ALA A 838 -6.02 21.41 23.90
N PHE A 839 -5.66 21.11 22.63
CA PHE A 839 -5.79 19.77 22.12
C PHE A 839 -5.19 18.79 23.13
N GLU A 840 -5.89 17.70 23.43
CA GLU A 840 -5.19 16.59 24.04
C GLU A 840 -4.15 16.10 23.02
N PRO A 841 -2.88 15.91 23.43
CA PRO A 841 -1.84 15.43 22.52
C PRO A 841 -2.31 14.11 21.91
N THR A 842 -2.32 14.03 20.60
CA THR A 842 -2.59 12.78 19.91
C THR A 842 -1.52 11.78 20.27
N THR A 843 -1.92 10.63 20.77
CA THR A 843 -1.00 9.51 20.97
C THR A 843 -0.50 9.03 19.61
N VAL A 844 0.80 8.81 19.51
CA VAL A 844 1.40 8.16 18.34
C VAL A 844 0.93 6.71 18.33
N HIS A 845 0.16 6.30 17.32
CA HIS A 845 -0.30 4.94 17.16
C HIS A 845 0.76 4.10 16.44
N PRO A 846 1.41 3.12 17.08
CA PRO A 846 2.51 2.35 16.46
C PRO A 846 2.05 1.50 15.28
N GLU A 847 0.82 1.04 15.27
CA GLU A 847 0.21 0.32 14.16
C GLU A 847 0.17 1.14 12.87
N LEU A 848 0.08 2.47 12.97
CA LEU A 848 0.09 3.38 11.81
C LEU A 848 1.48 3.55 11.22
N ILE A 849 2.51 3.38 12.02
CA ILE A 849 3.89 3.72 11.69
C ILE A 849 4.66 2.51 11.16
N GLY A 850 4.29 1.30 11.60
CA GLY A 850 5.03 0.08 11.33
C GLY A 850 6.32 -0.03 12.15
N ARG A 851 7.08 -1.11 11.94
CA ARG A 851 8.38 -1.33 12.59
C ARG A 851 9.48 -0.63 11.80
N THR A 852 10.29 0.14 12.53
CA THR A 852 11.54 0.71 11.99
C THR A 852 12.74 -0.03 12.58
N ASP A 853 13.81 -0.20 11.80
CA ASP A 853 15.08 -0.69 12.31
C ASP A 853 15.74 0.43 13.14
N LEU A 854 15.80 0.21 14.44
CA LEU A 854 16.34 1.15 15.42
C LEU A 854 17.84 1.01 15.61
N SER A 855 18.43 -0.10 15.16
CA SER A 855 19.86 -0.40 15.38
C SER A 855 20.79 0.62 14.74
N LYS A 856 20.31 1.33 13.72
CA LYS A 856 21.09 2.35 13.01
C LYS A 856 21.35 3.61 13.84
N TRP A 857 20.40 4.01 14.69
CA TRP A 857 20.43 5.28 15.39
C TRP A 857 20.75 5.17 16.88
N TYR A 858 20.44 4.01 17.49
CA TYR A 858 20.41 3.87 18.94
C TYR A 858 21.07 2.58 19.41
N ASP A 859 21.91 2.72 20.43
CA ASP A 859 22.42 1.59 21.21
C ASP A 859 21.51 1.39 22.42
N ARG A 860 20.55 0.42 22.30
CA ARG A 860 19.60 0.12 23.34
C ARG A 860 20.26 -0.42 24.60
N ASP A 861 21.29 -1.26 24.48
CA ASP A 861 21.96 -1.88 25.62
C ASP A 861 22.74 -0.83 26.42
N GLU A 862 23.39 0.13 25.76
CA GLU A 862 24.02 1.26 26.40
C GLU A 862 22.99 2.20 27.05
N ALA A 863 21.83 2.41 26.46
CA ALA A 863 20.73 3.18 27.04
C ALA A 863 20.23 2.55 28.34
N LEU A 864 19.97 1.25 28.34
CA LEU A 864 19.55 0.50 29.53
C LEU A 864 20.65 0.49 30.62
N ALA A 865 21.91 0.32 30.23
CA ALA A 865 23.03 0.39 31.16
C ALA A 865 23.17 1.80 31.78
N SER A 866 22.87 2.85 31.02
CA SER A 866 22.85 4.22 31.53
C SER A 866 21.73 4.45 32.55
N ILE A 867 20.53 3.92 32.28
CA ILE A 867 19.39 3.97 33.22
C ILE A 867 19.73 3.19 34.49
N GLN A 868 20.29 1.98 34.36
CA GLN A 868 20.73 1.17 35.51
C GLN A 868 21.76 1.90 36.38
N ARG A 869 22.79 2.52 35.78
CA ARG A 869 23.78 3.30 36.52
C ARG A 869 23.15 4.46 37.32
N ARG A 870 22.12 5.11 36.75
CA ARG A 870 21.38 6.18 37.47
C ARG A 870 20.56 5.61 38.61
N TYR A 871 19.87 4.50 38.36
CA TYR A 871 19.09 3.80 39.39
C TYR A 871 19.97 3.40 40.57
N ASP A 872 21.09 2.72 40.35
CA ASP A 872 22.03 2.27 41.40
C ASP A 872 22.58 3.44 42.24
N ARG A 873 22.78 4.60 41.58
CA ARG A 873 23.21 5.80 42.30
C ARG A 873 22.14 6.36 43.22
N MET A 874 20.85 6.21 42.89
CA MET A 874 19.71 6.71 43.68
C MET A 874 19.25 5.73 44.77
N MET A 875 19.62 4.46 44.66
CA MET A 875 19.19 3.40 45.59
C MET A 875 19.45 3.71 47.06
N PRO A 876 20.60 4.26 47.47
CA PRO A 876 20.86 4.58 48.88
C PRO A 876 19.80 5.53 49.49
N ILE A 877 19.39 6.56 48.69
CA ILE A 877 18.37 7.53 49.09
C ILE A 877 16.99 6.88 49.13
N GLY A 878 16.70 6.07 48.09
CA GLY A 878 15.44 5.36 47.95
C GLY A 878 15.16 4.44 49.12
N ARG A 879 16.14 3.65 49.56
CA ARG A 879 16.03 2.73 50.70
C ARG A 879 15.66 3.42 52.01
N LEU A 880 16.06 4.67 52.20
CA LEU A 880 15.73 5.43 53.41
C LEU A 880 14.34 6.11 53.30
N THR A 881 13.97 6.57 52.13
CA THR A 881 12.84 7.47 51.89
C THR A 881 11.56 6.71 51.55
N ILE A 882 11.65 5.68 50.72
CA ILE A 882 10.47 4.99 50.20
C ILE A 882 9.67 4.29 51.27
N PRO A 883 10.29 3.54 52.26
CA PRO A 883 9.51 2.93 53.31
C PRO A 883 8.73 3.95 54.17
N ARG A 884 9.29 5.14 54.35
CA ARG A 884 8.63 6.23 55.10
C ARG A 884 7.45 6.82 54.34
N LEU A 885 7.59 7.03 53.04
CA LEU A 885 6.51 7.48 52.18
C LEU A 885 5.41 6.40 52.05
N ALA A 886 5.82 5.13 51.91
CA ALA A 886 4.86 4.03 51.82
C ALA A 886 4.04 3.83 53.12
N ALA A 887 4.62 4.18 54.27
CA ALA A 887 3.96 4.15 55.56
C ALA A 887 2.98 5.33 55.75
N ASP A 888 3.14 6.42 55.03
CA ASP A 888 2.20 7.54 55.08
C ASP A 888 0.89 7.20 54.36
N PRO A 889 -0.28 7.44 54.98
CA PRO A 889 -1.56 7.03 54.39
C PRO A 889 -1.90 7.71 53.05
N VAL A 890 -1.42 8.93 52.82
CA VAL A 890 -1.72 9.72 51.62
C VAL A 890 -0.66 9.43 50.54
N ALA A 891 0.60 9.65 50.85
CA ALA A 891 1.71 9.43 49.93
C ALA A 891 1.82 7.97 49.50
N GLY A 892 1.67 7.03 50.41
CA GLY A 892 1.70 5.59 50.11
C GLY A 892 0.55 5.12 49.22
N ARG A 893 -0.63 5.74 49.33
CA ARG A 893 -1.73 5.50 48.38
C ARG A 893 -1.39 6.00 46.98
N VAL A 894 -0.89 7.22 46.87
CA VAL A 894 -0.51 7.81 45.58
C VAL A 894 0.57 6.98 44.86
N LEU A 895 1.58 6.51 45.60
CA LEU A 895 2.63 5.65 45.05
C LEU A 895 2.07 4.32 44.52
N ARG A 896 1.11 3.69 45.24
CA ARG A 896 0.44 2.47 44.76
C ARG A 896 -0.40 2.72 43.51
N GLU A 897 -1.20 3.81 43.48
CA GLU A 897 -1.99 4.21 42.31
C GLU A 897 -1.09 4.41 41.07
N LEU A 898 0.05 5.10 41.21
CA LEU A 898 0.99 5.32 40.12
C LEU A 898 1.62 4.03 39.62
N ARG A 899 1.90 3.05 40.51
CA ARG A 899 2.38 1.72 40.10
C ARG A 899 1.31 0.93 39.35
N GLU A 900 0.06 0.97 39.82
CA GLU A 900 -1.08 0.35 39.13
C GLU A 900 -1.32 0.96 37.75
N GLU A 901 -0.95 2.23 37.55
CA GLU A 901 -0.94 2.92 36.25
C GLU A 901 0.24 2.52 35.34
N GLY A 902 1.18 1.69 35.80
CA GLY A 902 2.31 1.18 35.02
C GLY A 902 3.64 1.90 35.26
N TRP A 903 3.77 2.80 36.24
CA TRP A 903 5.05 3.40 36.60
C TRP A 903 5.91 2.39 37.39
N LEU A 904 7.17 2.22 36.94
CA LEU A 904 8.13 1.30 37.57
C LEU A 904 8.79 1.94 38.80
N ASP A 905 9.31 1.09 39.70
CA ASP A 905 9.93 1.52 40.95
C ASP A 905 11.10 2.50 40.73
N TRP A 906 11.89 2.31 39.68
CA TRP A 906 13.01 3.20 39.42
C TRP A 906 12.54 4.59 38.92
N HIS A 907 11.44 4.67 38.20
CA HIS A 907 10.82 5.95 37.83
C HIS A 907 10.37 6.71 39.09
N LEU A 908 9.65 6.02 39.95
CA LEU A 908 9.14 6.59 41.20
C LEU A 908 10.29 7.03 42.12
N MET A 909 11.35 6.24 42.20
CA MET A 909 12.51 6.59 43.00
C MET A 909 13.24 7.80 42.48
N MET A 910 13.44 7.91 41.16
CA MET A 910 14.03 9.10 40.54
C MET A 910 13.15 10.35 40.74
N ALA A 911 11.83 10.21 40.61
CA ALA A 911 10.89 11.31 40.88
C ALA A 911 10.90 11.74 42.33
N ILE A 912 10.91 10.80 43.28
CA ILE A 912 11.02 11.07 44.73
C ILE A 912 12.32 11.81 45.03
N THR A 913 13.42 11.35 44.47
CA THR A 913 14.74 11.99 44.68
C THR A 913 14.76 13.40 44.12
N ASN A 914 14.11 13.62 42.98
CA ASN A 914 14.00 14.95 42.37
C ASN A 914 13.19 15.92 43.28
N ILE A 915 12.06 15.46 43.82
CA ILE A 915 11.26 16.23 44.76
C ILE A 915 12.05 16.54 46.06
N LEU A 916 12.78 15.57 46.57
CA LEU A 916 13.65 15.75 47.77
C LEU A 916 14.77 16.75 47.50
N GLY A 917 15.44 16.68 46.37
CA GLY A 917 16.47 17.62 45.91
C GLY A 917 15.96 19.05 45.88
N ASN A 918 14.74 19.24 45.35
CA ASN A 918 14.11 20.57 45.27
C ASN A 918 13.59 21.11 46.62
N ALA A 919 13.35 20.25 47.58
CA ALA A 919 12.79 20.63 48.88
C ALA A 919 13.90 20.94 49.93
N ARG A 920 15.18 20.69 49.64
CA ARG A 920 16.29 20.85 50.58
C ARG A 920 17.08 22.13 50.30
N PRO A 921 17.60 22.82 51.38
CA PRO A 921 18.56 23.91 51.22
C PRO A 921 19.91 23.49 50.59
N GLY A 922 20.20 22.20 50.51
CA GLY A 922 21.39 21.63 49.81
C GLY A 922 21.41 21.69 48.29
N TRP A 923 20.39 22.25 47.67
CA TRP A 923 20.34 22.51 46.23
C TRP A 923 21.50 23.37 45.72
N GLU A 924 22.05 24.22 46.54
CA GLU A 924 23.30 24.93 46.22
C GLU A 924 24.49 24.00 46.00
N GLY A 925 24.57 22.91 46.75
CA GLY A 925 25.59 21.87 46.53
C GLY A 925 25.41 21.12 45.19
N PHE A 926 24.18 20.91 44.75
CA PHE A 926 23.89 20.28 43.44
C PHE A 926 24.16 21.25 42.26
N ARG A 927 23.85 22.54 42.39
CA ARG A 927 24.23 23.56 41.41
C ARG A 927 25.76 23.67 41.30
N LEU A 928 26.47 23.72 42.43
CA LEU A 928 27.93 23.70 42.46
C LEU A 928 28.49 22.42 41.81
N TYR A 929 27.83 21.30 41.91
CA TYR A 929 28.20 20.05 41.24
C TYR A 929 28.02 20.09 39.73
N GLN A 930 26.96 20.71 39.20
CA GLN A 930 26.74 20.86 37.76
C GLN A 930 27.69 21.88 37.12
N ASP A 931 27.98 22.95 37.80
CA ASP A 931 28.79 24.07 37.27
C ASP A 931 30.31 23.92 37.52
N SER A 932 30.74 22.91 38.27
CA SER A 932 32.15 22.74 38.69
C SER A 932 32.96 21.84 37.74
N PRO A 933 34.30 22.08 37.61
CA PRO A 933 35.20 21.17 36.93
C PRO A 933 35.18 19.75 37.53
N ILE A 934 35.54 18.74 36.74
CA ILE A 934 35.41 17.29 37.07
C ILE A 934 36.03 16.94 38.44
N ALA A 935 37.14 17.56 38.83
CA ALA A 935 37.82 17.32 40.13
C ALA A 935 36.98 17.80 41.33
N ASP A 936 36.21 18.86 41.20
CA ASP A 936 35.37 19.41 42.26
C ASP A 936 34.03 18.68 42.34
N ARG A 937 33.61 17.99 41.25
CA ARG A 937 32.41 17.15 41.20
C ARG A 937 32.51 15.94 42.13
N GLU A 938 33.67 15.30 42.23
CA GLU A 938 33.88 14.19 43.18
C GLU A 938 33.78 14.66 44.63
N ARG A 939 34.32 15.85 44.91
CA ARG A 939 34.25 16.45 46.22
C ARG A 939 32.83 16.86 46.65
N ALA A 940 32.08 17.43 45.71
CA ALA A 940 30.66 17.77 45.88
C ALA A 940 29.81 16.50 46.08
N ALA A 941 30.08 15.44 45.34
CA ALA A 941 29.40 14.13 45.49
C ALA A 941 29.72 13.47 46.84
N ILE A 942 30.95 13.61 47.34
CA ILE A 942 31.33 13.11 48.67
C ILE A 942 30.64 13.93 49.77
N LEU A 943 30.55 15.24 49.63
CA LEU A 943 29.85 16.13 50.55
C LEU A 943 28.34 15.85 50.58
N MET A 944 27.70 15.64 49.43
CA MET A 944 26.30 15.22 49.34
C MET A 944 26.07 13.87 50.00
N ARG A 945 26.96 12.89 49.84
CA ARG A 945 26.89 11.60 50.50
C ARG A 945 27.06 11.68 52.03
N ARG A 946 27.85 12.58 52.55
CA ARG A 946 28.08 12.74 53.98
C ARG A 946 26.92 13.42 54.69
N GLU A 947 26.32 14.45 54.10
CA GLU A 947 25.12 15.10 54.65
C GLU A 947 23.90 14.19 54.69
N GLU A 948 23.80 13.26 53.77
CA GLU A 948 22.68 12.34 53.65
C GLU A 948 22.73 11.13 54.61
N LEU A 949 23.94 10.76 55.06
CA LEU A 949 24.16 9.59 55.92
C LEU A 949 24.03 9.90 57.43
N ASP A 950 24.21 11.16 57.85
CA ASP A 950 24.34 11.52 59.26
C ASP A 950 23.10 12.10 59.95
N THR A 951 22.01 12.39 59.21
CA THR A 951 20.79 12.94 59.81
C THR A 951 19.57 12.32 59.19
N ASP A 952 18.59 11.91 59.99
CA ASP A 952 17.25 11.55 59.58
C ASP A 952 16.49 12.82 59.12
N PRO A 953 16.56 13.17 57.82
CA PRO A 953 16.05 14.45 57.36
C PRO A 953 14.51 14.45 57.46
N PRO A 954 13.92 15.58 57.84
CA PRO A 954 12.46 15.69 57.82
C PRO A 954 11.99 15.46 56.38
N LEU A 955 11.08 14.47 56.21
CA LEU A 955 10.48 14.16 54.95
C LEU A 955 9.32 15.13 54.71
N PRO A 956 9.38 15.99 53.68
CA PRO A 956 8.28 16.88 53.33
C PRO A 956 7.13 16.11 52.70
N ILE A 957 6.39 15.32 53.48
CA ILE A 957 5.32 14.41 53.00
C ILE A 957 4.31 15.18 52.15
N GLU A 958 3.98 16.40 52.51
CA GLU A 958 3.07 17.28 51.81
C GLU A 958 3.55 17.66 50.39
N ALA A 959 4.82 17.46 50.08
CA ALA A 959 5.36 17.67 48.74
C ALA A 959 5.09 16.49 47.79
N PHE A 960 4.74 15.32 48.30
CA PHE A 960 4.49 14.11 47.52
C PHE A 960 3.00 13.97 47.12
N THR A 961 2.44 15.05 46.62
CA THR A 961 1.10 15.01 45.99
C THR A 961 1.16 14.30 44.65
N ARG A 962 0.04 13.70 44.22
CA ARG A 962 -0.09 13.07 42.89
C ARG A 962 0.40 13.99 41.77
N GLU A 963 -0.02 15.25 41.78
CA GLU A 963 0.35 16.22 40.75
C GLU A 963 1.86 16.46 40.69
N ARG A 964 2.51 16.67 41.83
CA ARG A 964 3.96 16.87 41.90
C ARG A 964 4.75 15.61 41.52
N LEU A 965 4.27 14.44 41.91
CA LEU A 965 4.90 13.19 41.50
C LEU A 965 4.79 12.97 39.99
N LEU A 966 3.63 13.25 39.38
CA LEU A 966 3.48 13.19 37.93
C LEU A 966 4.41 14.17 37.20
N GLN A 967 4.51 15.42 37.67
CA GLN A 967 5.47 16.40 37.09
C GLN A 967 6.91 15.92 37.21
N ALA A 968 7.30 15.36 38.36
CA ALA A 968 8.65 14.82 38.55
C ALA A 968 8.90 13.57 37.72
N LEU A 969 7.90 12.72 37.52
CA LEU A 969 7.97 11.54 36.63
C LEU A 969 8.14 11.97 35.17
N GLU A 970 7.40 12.96 34.71
CA GLU A 970 7.54 13.53 33.36
C GLU A 970 8.93 14.11 33.15
N PHE A 971 9.43 14.88 34.11
CA PHE A 971 10.79 15.41 34.06
C PHE A 971 11.85 14.29 34.07
N THR A 972 11.64 13.25 34.87
CA THR A 972 12.49 12.06 34.90
C THR A 972 12.52 11.37 33.52
N GLY A 973 11.38 11.24 32.88
CA GLY A 973 11.26 10.72 31.52
C GLY A 973 12.12 11.52 30.52
N LEU A 974 12.05 12.84 30.57
CA LEU A 974 12.91 13.70 29.74
C LEU A 974 14.40 13.50 29.99
N LEU A 975 14.81 13.27 31.22
CA LEU A 975 16.20 13.02 31.57
C LEU A 975 16.71 11.65 31.03
N THR A 976 15.84 10.75 30.67
CA THR A 976 16.22 9.46 30.07
C THR A 976 16.42 9.55 28.56
N VAL A 977 15.85 10.55 27.88
CA VAL A 977 15.92 10.72 26.41
C VAL A 977 17.36 10.66 25.86
N PRO A 978 18.37 11.36 26.47
CA PRO A 978 19.75 11.27 26.00
C PRO A 978 20.36 9.87 26.12
N SER A 979 19.85 9.02 27.03
CA SER A 979 20.33 7.65 27.19
C SER A 979 20.00 6.78 25.96
N TYR A 980 19.00 7.17 25.17
CA TYR A 980 18.63 6.54 23.92
C TYR A 980 19.24 7.21 22.70
N GLY A 981 20.25 8.09 22.85
CA GLY A 981 20.86 8.81 21.75
C GLY A 981 19.97 9.88 21.11
N LEU A 982 18.88 10.24 21.79
CA LEU A 982 17.92 11.25 21.35
C LEU A 982 18.23 12.61 21.94
N HIS A 983 17.78 13.68 21.28
CA HIS A 983 17.93 15.06 21.70
C HIS A 983 16.57 15.75 21.82
N VAL A 984 16.43 16.66 22.75
CA VAL A 984 15.24 17.50 22.88
C VAL A 984 15.64 18.92 22.50
N ASN A 985 15.27 19.33 21.29
CA ASN A 985 15.58 20.66 20.75
C ASN A 985 14.47 21.68 21.02
N ALA A 986 13.24 21.22 21.19
CA ALA A 986 12.10 22.10 21.45
C ALA A 986 12.19 22.77 22.81
N SER A 987 11.87 24.07 22.87
CA SER A 987 11.84 24.85 24.12
C SER A 987 10.77 24.33 25.08
N THR A 988 9.66 23.82 24.54
CA THR A 988 8.56 23.21 25.31
C THR A 988 8.18 21.87 24.67
N PRO A 989 8.87 20.80 25.03
CA PRO A 989 8.62 19.47 24.47
C PRO A 989 7.29 18.91 24.98
N ASN A 990 6.61 18.17 24.15
CA ASN A 990 5.46 17.38 24.55
C ASN A 990 5.95 16.09 25.27
N VAL A 991 6.16 16.19 26.58
CA VAL A 991 6.75 15.12 27.39
C VAL A 991 5.92 13.83 27.32
N LYS A 992 4.59 13.95 27.34
CA LYS A 992 3.69 12.80 27.27
C LYS A 992 3.86 12.01 25.97
N ALA A 993 3.97 12.72 24.84
CA ALA A 993 4.22 12.11 23.54
C ALA A 993 5.62 11.48 23.48
N ILE A 994 6.66 12.11 24.05
CA ILE A 994 8.02 11.54 24.12
C ILE A 994 8.01 10.24 24.93
N LEU A 995 7.41 10.24 26.10
CA LEU A 995 7.33 9.02 26.95
C LEU A 995 6.58 7.90 26.24
N GLU A 996 5.47 8.21 25.57
CA GLU A 996 4.72 7.24 24.80
C GLU A 996 5.55 6.64 23.64
N VAL A 997 6.33 7.44 22.94
CA VAL A 997 7.26 6.98 21.91
C VAL A 997 8.33 6.08 22.50
N LEU A 998 8.99 6.48 23.60
CA LEU A 998 10.00 5.67 24.28
C LEU A 998 9.44 4.33 24.75
N ARG A 999 8.22 4.35 25.32
CA ARG A 999 7.54 3.15 25.79
C ARG A 999 7.29 2.15 24.65
N ARG A 1000 6.76 2.63 23.54
CA ARG A 1000 6.37 1.76 22.42
C ARG A 1000 7.56 1.32 21.57
N ARG A 1001 8.49 2.21 21.33
CA ARG A 1001 9.63 1.97 20.45
C ARG A 1001 10.76 1.18 21.10
N PHE A 1002 11.06 1.48 22.36
CA PHE A 1002 12.17 0.90 23.10
C PHE A 1002 11.73 -0.09 24.16
N ASN A 1003 10.44 -0.45 24.21
CA ASN A 1003 9.87 -1.27 25.29
C ASN A 1003 10.27 -0.74 26.67
N PHE A 1004 10.25 0.58 26.85
CA PHE A 1004 10.72 1.30 28.00
C PHE A 1004 10.21 0.75 29.33
N ASP A 1005 8.95 0.28 29.37
CA ASP A 1005 8.34 -0.27 30.58
C ASP A 1005 8.67 -1.74 30.84
N ARG A 1006 9.07 -2.49 29.78
CA ARG A 1006 9.26 -3.95 29.89
C ARG A 1006 10.70 -4.34 30.18
N ASP A 1007 11.63 -3.56 29.63
CA ASP A 1007 13.04 -3.92 29.62
C ASP A 1007 13.85 -3.12 30.64
N ASP A 1008 13.20 -2.23 31.39
CA ASP A 1008 13.81 -1.51 32.48
C ASP A 1008 14.10 -2.46 33.64
N VAL A 1009 15.24 -2.25 34.26
CA VAL A 1009 15.65 -3.03 35.42
C VAL A 1009 14.79 -2.61 36.59
N ASP A 1010 13.81 -3.43 36.93
CA ASP A 1010 12.95 -3.23 38.09
C ASP A 1010 13.53 -3.98 39.30
N HIS A 1011 14.32 -3.27 40.06
CA HIS A 1011 14.78 -3.71 41.38
C HIS A 1011 13.87 -3.10 42.45
N SER A 1012 12.68 -3.69 42.63
CA SER A 1012 11.68 -3.11 43.49
C SER A 1012 12.21 -2.81 44.89
N PRO A 1013 12.37 -1.52 45.26
CA PRO A 1013 12.71 -1.18 46.65
C PRO A 1013 11.52 -1.36 47.61
N PHE A 1014 10.34 -1.70 47.07
CA PHE A 1014 9.12 -1.91 47.87
C PHE A 1014 8.94 -3.39 48.28
N LEU A 1015 9.74 -4.31 47.76
CA LEU A 1015 9.62 -5.76 48.02
C LEU A 1015 10.59 -6.20 49.13
N THR A 1016 11.40 -5.32 49.68
CA THR A 1016 12.23 -5.56 50.86
C THR A 1016 11.66 -4.84 52.05
#